data_5b2fbeffecd26a4dcb53b8af81522985
#
_entry.id   5b2fbeffecd26a4dcb53b8af81522985
#
_cell.length_a   1.000
_cell.length_b   1.000
_cell.length_c   1.000
_cell.angle_alpha   90.00
_cell.angle_beta   90.00
_cell.angle_gamma   90.00
#
_symmetry.space_group_name_H-M   'P 1'
#
loop_
_entity.id
_entity.type
_entity.pdbx_description
1 polymer ?
#
loop_
_entity_poly.entity_id
_entity_poly.type
_entity_poly.pdbx_seq_one_letter_code
_entity_poly.pdbx_strand_id
1 'polypeptide(L)'
;VRYVLAQDVSRDRPGLGFWREDGELVTAKWDDWSGGMGETRRTALDSNGYAYTERMDATTYGLIRLPPRQIRTNSLNLVQDDRNRFWQGSNTYVYMRTDNTIFKMLGGAPIRILNGMRPGQVNAAGAPAKFEGLWYVPLQVGVNFAEITAITDHTTSRVWYYNGAAYTDNSAEAISEAGTPFTLLDGATTLSYFGHPTNVFGHLQFDIATAGAGATVSYQYWNGAWVALTLIADQTADFTTDGDVSFSPPTDWATTAVNGVTAYWVRAVPSGAFGTAPTANSVIVGDNITKASSLQALGMATIQDGATAKLARGYSTNLIALTGTGPLTGGNWGSGFEVGDSSNDITEMVDSGVITFVAKRDNLYGFDPTGGSYAIFDLPGKSTSGGNSGVVTMEGTTTAIYWHGTGLYMVSETKTRNIGIDKIPGLRPIPTLNRPPFRGEHRETVVIGGWIWSLYSIPGSPERTYLLAGKIESGFGNIIWHTLSMEEAATGGTYLRGLFPDINQLLWTSGYDLTGGVSFIAYWQIGSDGSPIAGSNTSLGYGAASTQHRIFFSETPFYRKNGEPVWDRLKTLRVCKVLARGLGATAPLLCQVMRDGGAIETVPSGDAGITAAGYSEKAWVSGTNDTCYLARPVLDITTTAGYTPAAATDPQILHFEMQAVLQNVRFIVDGGLTEAKGYADAKAIRDNLEKLRGAAGQTLLDPEGATLTVTITKVSDVKTELVNGKTLWLLDCEAEVNT
;
A
#
# COMPACT_ATOMS: atom_id res chain seq x y z
N VAL A 1 -22.72 -17.71 48.48
CA VAL A 1 -22.09 -17.78 49.83
C VAL A 1 -20.77 -17.04 49.74
N ARG A 2 -20.58 -16.00 50.53
CA ARG A 2 -19.36 -15.19 50.53
C ARG A 2 -18.46 -15.72 51.63
N TYR A 3 -17.34 -16.30 51.26
CA TYR A 3 -16.32 -16.72 52.21
C TYR A 3 -15.30 -15.60 52.36
N VAL A 4 -15.08 -15.11 53.57
CA VAL A 4 -14.02 -14.17 53.90
C VAL A 4 -12.79 -14.99 54.25
N LEU A 5 -11.76 -14.90 53.46
CA LEU A 5 -10.48 -15.53 53.75
C LEU A 5 -9.79 -14.75 54.89
N ALA A 6 -9.29 -15.45 55.88
CA ALA A 6 -8.64 -14.79 57.00
C ALA A 6 -7.38 -14.04 56.54
N GLN A 7 -7.28 -12.80 56.88
CA GLN A 7 -6.05 -12.02 56.79
C GLN A 7 -5.01 -12.62 57.72
N ASP A 8 -3.82 -12.80 57.22
CA ASP A 8 -2.60 -13.15 57.89
C ASP A 8 -2.77 -14.02 59.14
N VAL A 9 -2.43 -15.27 59.01
CA VAL A 9 -2.53 -16.19 60.15
C VAL A 9 -1.56 -15.71 61.18
N SER A 10 -2.07 -15.20 62.27
CA SER A 10 -1.26 -14.91 63.44
C SER A 10 -0.36 -16.13 63.73
N ARG A 11 0.83 -15.92 64.28
CA ARG A 11 1.79 -16.96 64.67
C ARG A 11 1.17 -18.14 65.46
N ASP A 12 -0.05 -17.97 65.91
CA ASP A 12 -0.82 -18.93 66.72
C ASP A 12 -1.63 -19.94 65.89
N ARG A 13 -1.71 -19.77 64.53
CA ARG A 13 -2.43 -20.70 63.63
C ARG A 13 -1.62 -21.00 62.35
N PRO A 14 -0.54 -21.73 62.47
CA PRO A 14 0.22 -22.16 61.30
C PRO A 14 -0.62 -23.09 60.42
N GLY A 15 -0.67 -22.81 59.14
CA GLY A 15 -1.32 -23.64 58.14
C GLY A 15 -2.62 -23.10 57.55
N LEU A 16 -3.16 -22.01 58.08
CA LEU A 16 -4.27 -21.28 57.46
C LEU A 16 -3.69 -20.14 56.59
N GLY A 17 -4.15 -20.00 55.39
CA GLY A 17 -3.63 -18.95 54.51
C GLY A 17 -4.23 -18.98 53.14
N PHE A 18 -3.87 -17.95 52.42
CA PHE A 18 -4.16 -17.75 51.02
C PHE A 18 -2.85 -17.61 50.29
N TRP A 19 -2.67 -18.39 49.23
CA TRP A 19 -1.47 -18.34 48.41
C TRP A 19 -1.87 -18.23 46.95
N ARG A 20 -1.17 -17.38 46.22
CA ARG A 20 -1.14 -17.45 44.77
C ARG A 20 -0.03 -18.42 44.36
N GLU A 21 -0.37 -19.42 43.63
CA GLU A 21 0.55 -20.42 43.14
C GLU A 21 0.59 -20.43 41.63
N ASP A 22 1.77 -20.70 41.08
CA ASP A 22 1.88 -20.97 39.65
C ASP A 22 1.20 -22.29 39.34
N GLY A 23 0.24 -22.26 38.48
CA GLY A 23 -0.48 -23.44 38.01
C GLY A 23 0.17 -24.09 36.80
N GLU A 24 -0.64 -24.60 35.90
CA GLU A 24 -0.20 -25.27 34.69
C GLU A 24 0.46 -24.31 33.72
N LEU A 25 1.58 -24.76 33.12
CA LEU A 25 2.21 -24.05 31.98
C LEU A 25 1.30 -24.14 30.75
N VAL A 26 1.01 -23.02 30.19
CA VAL A 26 0.22 -22.88 28.97
C VAL A 26 1.03 -22.17 27.91
N THR A 27 0.79 -22.52 26.65
CA THR A 27 1.60 -22.01 25.52
C THR A 27 0.74 -21.54 24.37
N ALA A 28 1.24 -20.55 23.66
CA ALA A 28 0.73 -20.12 22.36
C ALA A 28 1.87 -20.14 21.35
N LYS A 29 1.67 -20.80 20.21
CA LYS A 29 2.71 -21.01 19.18
C LYS A 29 2.26 -20.53 17.83
N TRP A 30 3.21 -20.05 17.05
CA TRP A 30 3.03 -19.66 15.67
C TRP A 30 4.23 -20.14 14.84
N ASP A 31 3.97 -20.99 13.87
CA ASP A 31 4.95 -21.58 12.95
C ASP A 31 4.65 -21.24 11.51
N ASP A 32 3.46 -20.67 11.24
CA ASP A 32 3.01 -20.27 9.91
C ASP A 32 2.10 -19.04 10.01
N TRP A 33 2.21 -18.17 9.03
CA TRP A 33 1.47 -16.91 8.92
C TRP A 33 0.84 -16.72 7.54
N SER A 34 1.00 -17.70 6.66
CA SER A 34 0.55 -17.64 5.26
C SER A 34 -0.98 -17.62 5.12
N GLY A 35 -1.71 -17.87 6.20
CA GLY A 35 -3.17 -17.72 6.26
C GLY A 35 -3.68 -16.29 6.17
N GLY A 36 -2.76 -15.32 6.20
CA GLY A 36 -3.07 -13.93 5.96
C GLY A 36 -3.63 -13.17 7.16
N MET A 37 -4.08 -11.98 6.85
CA MET A 37 -4.57 -11.02 7.82
C MET A 37 -6.04 -11.31 8.18
N GLY A 38 -6.34 -11.26 9.46
CA GLY A 38 -7.71 -11.37 9.97
C GLY A 38 -7.71 -11.62 11.47
N GLU A 39 -8.66 -11.04 12.17
CA GLU A 39 -8.84 -11.25 13.60
C GLU A 39 -9.92 -12.30 13.86
N THR A 40 -9.62 -13.54 13.50
CA THR A 40 -10.43 -14.65 13.96
C THR A 40 -9.96 -15.05 15.35
N ARG A 41 -10.89 -15.17 16.30
CA ARG A 41 -10.57 -15.85 17.56
C ARG A 41 -10.04 -17.23 17.19
N ARG A 42 -8.81 -17.48 17.55
CA ARG A 42 -8.17 -18.74 17.29
C ARG A 42 -8.90 -19.83 18.06
N THR A 43 -9.81 -20.53 17.42
CA THR A 43 -10.57 -21.62 18.02
C THR A 43 -9.87 -22.98 17.84
N ALA A 44 -8.81 -23.02 17.03
CA ALA A 44 -8.03 -24.22 16.76
C ALA A 44 -6.54 -23.91 16.81
N LEU A 45 -5.73 -24.91 17.16
CA LEU A 45 -4.26 -24.87 17.17
C LEU A 45 -3.65 -24.53 15.80
N ASP A 46 -4.41 -24.73 14.73
CA ASP A 46 -3.95 -24.67 13.34
C ASP A 46 -4.24 -23.34 12.63
N SER A 47 -4.64 -22.28 13.33
CA SER A 47 -4.84 -21.00 12.65
C SER A 47 -3.50 -20.37 12.32
N ASN A 48 -3.22 -20.24 11.01
CA ASN A 48 -2.01 -19.68 10.43
C ASN A 48 -2.16 -18.19 10.04
N GLY A 49 -3.06 -17.47 10.70
CA GLY A 49 -3.31 -16.06 10.47
C GLY A 49 -2.69 -15.15 11.52
N TYR A 50 -2.70 -13.85 11.22
CA TYR A 50 -2.31 -12.78 12.13
C TYR A 50 -3.32 -11.63 12.06
N ALA A 51 -3.33 -10.75 13.05
CA ALA A 51 -4.30 -9.65 13.05
C ALA A 51 -3.95 -8.59 12.01
N TYR A 52 -2.68 -8.16 11.99
CA TYR A 52 -2.25 -7.04 11.17
C TYR A 52 -0.73 -6.98 11.05
N THR A 53 -0.19 -6.44 9.96
CA THR A 53 1.23 -6.11 9.84
C THR A 53 1.46 -4.64 9.50
N GLU A 54 2.57 -4.12 9.98
CA GLU A 54 3.13 -2.82 9.60
C GLU A 54 4.49 -3.07 8.96
N ARG A 55 4.57 -2.96 7.64
CA ARG A 55 5.82 -3.13 6.90
C ARG A 55 6.51 -4.48 7.18
N MET A 56 5.75 -5.57 7.21
CA MET A 56 6.24 -6.94 7.28
C MET A 56 5.58 -7.82 6.21
N ASP A 57 6.34 -8.73 5.65
CA ASP A 57 5.89 -9.73 4.70
C ASP A 57 5.74 -11.08 5.39
N ALA A 58 4.52 -11.58 5.44
CA ALA A 58 4.14 -12.88 5.98
C ALA A 58 3.49 -13.76 4.91
N THR A 59 3.75 -13.51 3.63
CA THR A 59 3.12 -14.24 2.51
C THR A 59 3.68 -15.64 2.28
N THR A 60 4.88 -15.90 2.81
CA THR A 60 5.55 -17.18 2.66
C THR A 60 5.26 -18.08 3.86
N TYR A 61 4.95 -19.35 3.59
CA TYR A 61 4.72 -20.36 4.64
C TYR A 61 5.91 -20.42 5.62
N GLY A 62 5.60 -20.39 6.90
CA GLY A 62 6.59 -20.52 7.97
C GLY A 62 7.61 -19.40 8.07
N LEU A 63 7.38 -18.23 7.45
CA LEU A 63 8.35 -17.16 7.38
C LEU A 63 7.71 -15.78 7.50
N ILE A 64 8.19 -14.98 8.47
CA ILE A 64 7.99 -13.52 8.49
C ILE A 64 9.32 -12.86 8.14
N ARG A 65 9.28 -11.89 7.25
CA ARG A 65 10.46 -11.14 6.81
C ARG A 65 10.13 -9.66 6.60
N LEU A 66 11.16 -8.87 6.31
CA LEU A 66 10.95 -7.50 5.85
C LEU A 66 10.24 -7.50 4.49
N PRO A 67 9.38 -6.52 4.21
CA PRO A 67 8.62 -6.47 2.97
C PRO A 67 9.53 -6.23 1.76
N PRO A 68 9.02 -6.48 0.54
CA PRO A 68 9.69 -6.05 -0.68
C PRO A 68 10.03 -4.56 -0.60
N ARG A 69 11.24 -4.21 -1.02
CA ARG A 69 11.68 -2.82 -0.98
C ARG A 69 11.09 -2.01 -2.11
N GLN A 70 10.65 -0.83 -1.76
CA GLN A 70 10.38 0.22 -2.71
C GLN A 70 11.69 0.87 -3.16
N ILE A 71 11.96 0.82 -4.45
CA ILE A 71 13.07 1.55 -5.05
C ILE A 71 12.48 2.84 -5.60
N ARG A 72 12.87 3.96 -5.02
CA ARG A 72 12.46 5.28 -5.50
C ARG A 72 13.46 5.77 -6.53
N THR A 73 12.97 6.17 -7.67
CA THR A 73 13.74 6.90 -8.68
C THR A 73 13.41 8.37 -8.55
N ASN A 74 14.36 9.22 -8.66
CA ASN A 74 14.34 10.68 -8.73
C ASN A 74 13.10 11.46 -8.24
N SER A 75 13.38 12.59 -7.62
CA SER A 75 12.40 13.64 -7.33
C SER A 75 11.90 14.26 -8.63
N LEU A 76 10.63 14.11 -8.92
CA LEU A 76 9.97 14.74 -10.04
C LEU A 76 9.08 15.86 -9.51
N ASN A 77 9.06 17.00 -10.19
CA ASN A 77 8.03 18.02 -9.95
C ASN A 77 6.73 17.58 -10.62
N LEU A 78 6.11 16.54 -10.11
CA LEU A 78 4.78 16.14 -10.54
C LEU A 78 3.75 16.93 -9.75
N VAL A 79 2.72 17.40 -10.43
CA VAL A 79 1.54 17.95 -9.76
C VAL A 79 0.92 16.79 -8.94
N GLN A 80 0.54 17.07 -7.71
CA GLN A 80 -0.19 16.13 -6.88
C GLN A 80 -1.47 15.71 -7.61
N ASP A 81 -1.48 14.47 -8.10
CA ASP A 81 -2.56 13.95 -8.91
C ASP A 81 -3.14 12.70 -8.29
N ASP A 82 -4.44 12.56 -8.46
CA ASP A 82 -5.18 11.40 -7.96
C ASP A 82 -5.08 10.18 -8.90
N ARG A 83 -4.50 10.31 -10.11
CA ARG A 83 -4.57 9.27 -11.15
C ARG A 83 -3.36 9.19 -12.06
N ASN A 84 -2.24 8.77 -11.53
CA ASN A 84 -1.12 8.39 -12.36
C ASN A 84 -1.38 7.03 -13.03
N ARG A 85 -1.23 6.95 -14.34
CA ARG A 85 -1.42 5.71 -15.10
C ARG A 85 -0.10 5.28 -15.72
N PHE A 86 0.22 4.01 -15.57
CA PHE A 86 1.38 3.37 -16.19
C PHE A 86 0.95 2.37 -17.25
N TRP A 87 1.78 2.19 -18.25
CA TRP A 87 1.59 1.12 -19.24
C TRP A 87 2.90 0.70 -19.86
N GLN A 88 2.96 -0.54 -20.37
CA GLN A 88 4.14 -1.10 -21.02
C GLN A 88 4.38 -0.42 -22.36
N GLY A 89 5.50 0.24 -22.52
CA GLY A 89 5.93 0.82 -23.80
C GLY A 89 6.60 -0.20 -24.69
N SER A 90 7.65 -0.82 -24.17
CA SER A 90 8.41 -1.88 -24.83
C SER A 90 9.03 -2.80 -23.76
N ASN A 91 9.87 -3.76 -24.19
CA ASN A 91 10.59 -4.65 -23.25
C ASN A 91 11.59 -3.89 -22.35
N THR A 92 11.91 -2.65 -22.66
CA THR A 92 12.96 -1.88 -21.97
C THR A 92 12.43 -0.67 -21.21
N TYR A 93 11.20 -0.27 -21.43
CA TYR A 93 10.64 0.92 -20.77
C TYR A 93 9.13 0.85 -20.55
N VAL A 94 8.71 1.61 -19.55
CA VAL A 94 7.31 1.84 -19.16
C VAL A 94 6.99 3.32 -19.39
N TYR A 95 5.79 3.61 -19.84
CA TYR A 95 5.26 4.97 -19.83
C TYR A 95 4.47 5.22 -18.56
N MET A 96 4.49 6.50 -18.15
CA MET A 96 3.63 7.00 -17.08
C MET A 96 2.93 8.27 -17.56
N ARG A 97 1.64 8.37 -17.36
CA ARG A 97 0.86 9.60 -17.52
C ARG A 97 0.47 10.14 -16.16
N THR A 98 0.68 11.41 -15.96
CA THR A 98 0.09 12.23 -14.91
C THR A 98 -1.03 13.09 -15.48
N ASP A 99 -1.63 13.97 -14.70
CA ASP A 99 -2.66 14.90 -15.19
C ASP A 99 -2.17 15.83 -16.33
N ASN A 100 -0.90 16.17 -16.33
CA ASN A 100 -0.35 17.16 -17.24
C ASN A 100 0.89 16.71 -18.03
N THR A 101 1.40 15.52 -17.80
CA THR A 101 2.68 15.09 -18.35
C THR A 101 2.68 13.60 -18.69
N ILE A 102 3.38 13.23 -19.76
CA ILE A 102 3.70 11.84 -20.08
C ILE A 102 5.22 11.66 -19.96
N PHE A 103 5.60 10.64 -19.22
CA PHE A 103 6.99 10.23 -19.03
C PHE A 103 7.24 8.87 -19.66
N LYS A 104 8.46 8.69 -20.17
CA LYS A 104 9.04 7.41 -20.55
C LYS A 104 10.11 7.06 -19.53
N MET A 105 9.95 5.92 -18.88
CA MET A 105 10.89 5.40 -17.88
C MET A 105 11.90 4.50 -18.55
N LEU A 106 13.12 4.98 -18.78
CA LEU A 106 14.20 4.24 -19.40
C LEU A 106 15.34 4.02 -18.39
N GLY A 107 15.59 2.76 -18.03
CA GLY A 107 16.65 2.44 -17.07
C GLY A 107 16.51 3.08 -15.69
N GLY A 108 15.28 3.41 -15.28
CA GLY A 108 15.00 4.07 -14.01
C GLY A 108 15.06 5.61 -14.06
N ALA A 109 15.47 6.21 -15.18
CA ALA A 109 15.41 7.65 -15.36
C ALA A 109 14.12 8.04 -16.10
N PRO A 110 13.34 9.00 -15.59
CA PRO A 110 12.19 9.54 -16.29
C PRO A 110 12.62 10.48 -17.40
N ILE A 111 12.08 10.27 -18.57
CA ILE A 111 12.22 11.17 -19.72
C ILE A 111 10.84 11.75 -20.00
N ARG A 112 10.71 13.06 -19.90
CA ARG A 112 9.46 13.74 -20.25
C ARG A 112 9.26 13.69 -21.76
N ILE A 113 8.11 13.25 -22.23
CA ILE A 113 7.75 13.19 -23.66
C ILE A 113 6.57 14.10 -24.02
N LEU A 114 5.81 14.54 -23.04
CA LEU A 114 4.76 15.55 -23.21
C LEU A 114 4.63 16.37 -21.93
N ASN A 115 4.63 17.69 -22.07
CA ASN A 115 4.33 18.65 -21.01
C ASN A 115 3.25 19.62 -21.49
N GLY A 116 2.56 20.29 -20.55
CA GLY A 116 1.63 21.36 -20.92
C GLY A 116 0.18 20.93 -21.05
N MET A 117 -0.19 19.73 -20.58
CA MET A 117 -1.58 19.46 -20.25
C MET A 117 -1.97 20.37 -19.10
N ARG A 118 -3.01 21.17 -19.25
CA ARG A 118 -3.35 22.24 -18.30
C ARG A 118 -3.58 21.70 -16.89
N PRO A 119 -2.96 22.29 -15.85
CA PRO A 119 -3.22 21.92 -14.47
C PRO A 119 -4.69 22.13 -14.11
N GLY A 120 -5.24 21.24 -13.30
CA GLY A 120 -6.53 21.42 -12.61
C GLY A 120 -7.75 20.83 -13.30
N GLN A 121 -7.60 19.99 -14.30
CA GLN A 121 -8.72 19.21 -14.84
C GLN A 121 -8.71 17.80 -14.31
N VAL A 122 -9.28 17.67 -13.13
CA VAL A 122 -9.48 16.43 -12.41
C VAL A 122 -10.56 15.62 -13.15
N ASN A 123 -10.18 14.72 -13.97
CA ASN A 123 -10.93 13.55 -14.47
C ASN A 123 -10.21 12.96 -15.68
N ALA A 124 -8.91 12.84 -15.54
CA ALA A 124 -8.11 12.16 -16.54
C ALA A 124 -8.67 10.78 -16.81
N ALA A 125 -8.84 10.56 -18.04
CA ALA A 125 -9.41 9.41 -18.66
C ALA A 125 -8.71 8.11 -18.29
N GLY A 126 -9.37 7.01 -18.54
CA GLY A 126 -8.94 5.64 -18.27
C GLY A 126 -7.64 5.22 -18.94
N ALA A 127 -7.40 3.94 -18.96
CA ALA A 127 -6.16 3.35 -19.46
C ALA A 127 -5.89 3.66 -20.93
N PRO A 128 -4.63 3.82 -21.34
CA PRO A 128 -4.22 3.83 -22.75
C PRO A 128 -4.48 2.47 -23.42
N ALA A 129 -4.66 2.49 -24.74
CA ALA A 129 -4.85 1.28 -25.53
C ALA A 129 -3.81 1.21 -26.65
N LYS A 130 -3.29 0.00 -26.91
CA LYS A 130 -2.38 -0.25 -28.02
C LYS A 130 -3.18 -0.72 -29.22
N PHE A 131 -3.08 0.00 -30.34
CA PHE A 131 -3.77 -0.34 -31.58
C PHE A 131 -2.84 -0.12 -32.79
N GLU A 132 -2.77 -1.07 -33.71
CA GLU A 132 -1.91 -1.02 -34.91
C GLU A 132 -0.44 -0.65 -34.61
N GLY A 133 0.10 -1.15 -33.48
CA GLY A 133 1.48 -0.90 -33.08
C GLY A 133 1.73 0.40 -32.32
N LEU A 134 0.76 1.31 -32.26
CA LEU A 134 0.85 2.60 -31.59
C LEU A 134 0.05 2.61 -30.28
N TRP A 135 0.52 3.41 -29.34
CA TRP A 135 -0.22 3.68 -28.10
C TRP A 135 -1.10 4.92 -28.27
N TYR A 136 -2.38 4.75 -27.96
CA TYR A 136 -3.37 5.82 -27.93
C TYR A 136 -3.70 6.16 -26.50
N VAL A 137 -3.38 7.38 -26.11
CA VAL A 137 -3.51 7.86 -24.74
C VAL A 137 -4.64 8.87 -24.68
N PRO A 138 -5.67 8.62 -23.87
CA PRO A 138 -6.68 9.63 -23.63
C PRO A 138 -6.05 10.76 -22.81
N LEU A 139 -6.03 11.97 -23.37
CA LEU A 139 -5.54 13.18 -22.74
C LEU A 139 -6.69 14.15 -22.56
N GLN A 140 -6.75 14.81 -21.41
CA GLN A 140 -7.70 15.87 -21.19
C GLN A 140 -7.06 17.21 -21.61
N VAL A 141 -7.59 17.82 -22.67
CA VAL A 141 -7.14 19.12 -23.16
C VAL A 141 -8.30 20.12 -23.13
N GLY A 142 -8.21 21.14 -22.29
CA GLY A 142 -9.23 22.16 -22.15
C GLY A 142 -10.45 21.75 -21.30
N VAL A 143 -11.37 22.70 -21.06
CA VAL A 143 -12.47 22.56 -20.09
C VAL A 143 -13.47 21.44 -20.43
N ASN A 144 -13.45 20.94 -21.68
CA ASN A 144 -14.44 19.97 -22.17
C ASN A 144 -13.89 18.88 -23.11
N PHE A 145 -12.58 18.70 -23.26
CA PHE A 145 -12.04 17.74 -24.24
C PHE A 145 -10.91 16.89 -23.69
N ALA A 146 -11.05 15.57 -23.81
CA ALA A 146 -9.93 14.65 -23.81
C ALA A 146 -9.44 14.45 -25.24
N GLU A 147 -8.16 14.60 -25.50
CA GLU A 147 -7.56 14.31 -26.80
C GLU A 147 -7.01 12.89 -26.83
N ILE A 148 -7.09 12.26 -28.00
CA ILE A 148 -6.47 10.99 -28.27
C ILE A 148 -5.16 11.25 -29.00
N THR A 149 -4.09 10.75 -28.47
CA THR A 149 -2.76 11.00 -29.00
C THR A 149 -2.04 9.68 -29.23
N ALA A 150 -1.36 9.56 -30.37
CA ALA A 150 -0.44 8.46 -30.63
C ALA A 150 0.95 8.85 -30.17
N ILE A 151 1.59 7.98 -29.39
CA ILE A 151 2.94 8.21 -28.90
C ILE A 151 3.94 7.53 -29.82
N THR A 152 4.90 8.29 -30.33
CA THR A 152 6.06 7.82 -31.06
C THR A 152 7.34 8.06 -30.24
N ASP A 153 8.44 7.42 -30.61
CA ASP A 153 9.68 7.54 -29.84
C ASP A 153 10.39 8.90 -30.02
N HIS A 154 10.94 9.41 -28.94
CA HIS A 154 11.47 10.79 -28.81
C HIS A 154 12.98 10.87 -28.69
N THR A 155 13.74 10.08 -29.40
CA THR A 155 15.20 10.07 -29.21
C THR A 155 16.00 10.95 -30.17
N THR A 156 15.32 11.66 -31.08
CA THR A 156 15.98 12.34 -32.20
C THR A 156 16.07 13.86 -32.08
N SER A 157 15.47 14.46 -31.06
CA SER A 157 15.53 15.92 -30.84
C SER A 157 16.95 16.41 -30.60
N ARG A 158 17.22 17.61 -31.08
CA ARG A 158 18.51 18.31 -30.92
C ARG A 158 18.30 19.66 -30.25
N VAL A 159 19.08 19.93 -29.22
CA VAL A 159 19.10 21.22 -28.51
C VAL A 159 20.52 21.73 -28.42
N TRP A 160 20.78 22.87 -29.02
CA TRP A 160 22.10 23.50 -29.00
C TRP A 160 22.02 24.90 -28.43
N TYR A 161 22.95 25.20 -27.54
CA TYR A 161 23.20 26.55 -27.06
C TYR A 161 24.41 27.15 -27.74
N TYR A 162 24.32 28.40 -28.26
CA TYR A 162 25.39 29.13 -28.83
C TYR A 162 25.67 30.37 -28.01
N ASN A 163 26.86 30.51 -27.46
CA ASN A 163 27.27 31.58 -26.56
C ASN A 163 27.81 32.84 -27.31
N GLY A 164 27.67 32.94 -28.64
CA GLY A 164 28.26 33.98 -29.48
C GLY A 164 29.60 33.57 -30.10
N ALA A 165 30.25 32.48 -29.63
CA ALA A 165 31.53 32.01 -30.13
C ALA A 165 31.58 30.48 -30.34
N ALA A 166 30.96 29.68 -29.46
CA ALA A 166 30.99 28.23 -29.49
C ALA A 166 29.60 27.65 -29.26
N TYR A 167 29.40 26.41 -29.72
CA TYR A 167 28.18 25.63 -29.50
C TYR A 167 28.37 24.68 -28.34
N THR A 168 27.34 24.52 -27.51
CA THR A 168 27.22 23.48 -26.52
C THR A 168 26.04 22.56 -26.88
N ASP A 169 26.25 21.25 -26.93
CA ASP A 169 25.19 20.27 -27.19
C ASP A 169 24.49 19.94 -25.86
N ASN A 170 23.24 20.32 -25.75
CA ASN A 170 22.38 20.02 -24.59
C ASN A 170 21.29 18.99 -24.96
N SER A 171 21.48 18.26 -26.05
CA SER A 171 20.44 17.34 -26.54
C SER A 171 20.17 16.19 -25.55
N ALA A 172 21.20 15.73 -24.83
CA ALA A 172 21.04 14.67 -23.83
C ALA A 172 20.36 15.21 -22.56
N GLU A 173 20.72 16.40 -22.12
CA GLU A 173 20.12 17.07 -20.97
C GLU A 173 18.66 17.44 -21.25
N ALA A 174 18.37 17.92 -22.46
CA ALA A 174 17.04 18.38 -22.85
C ALA A 174 15.96 17.28 -22.79
N ILE A 175 16.32 16.01 -23.01
CA ILE A 175 15.40 14.89 -22.95
C ILE A 175 15.29 14.26 -21.56
N SER A 176 16.07 14.73 -20.58
CA SER A 176 16.14 14.15 -19.23
C SER A 176 15.73 15.16 -18.17
N GLU A 177 14.63 14.91 -17.47
CA GLU A 177 14.22 15.75 -16.34
C GLU A 177 15.14 15.67 -15.13
N ALA A 178 15.89 14.60 -15.01
CA ALA A 178 16.88 14.41 -13.94
C ALA A 178 18.26 15.00 -14.31
N GLY A 179 18.33 15.65 -15.46
CA GLY A 179 19.55 16.27 -15.95
C GLY A 179 19.95 17.51 -15.14
N THR A 180 21.21 17.93 -15.32
CA THR A 180 21.65 19.22 -14.83
C THR A 180 20.97 20.31 -15.66
N PRO A 181 20.38 21.34 -15.04
CA PRO A 181 19.80 22.45 -15.78
C PRO A 181 20.82 23.09 -16.71
N PHE A 182 20.41 23.40 -17.93
CA PHE A 182 21.27 24.01 -18.93
C PHE A 182 20.76 25.39 -19.35
N THR A 183 21.70 26.27 -19.74
CA THR A 183 21.39 27.64 -20.13
C THR A 183 20.64 27.67 -21.47
N LEU A 184 19.53 28.39 -21.49
CA LEU A 184 18.82 28.69 -22.74
C LEU A 184 19.40 29.92 -23.41
N LEU A 185 19.43 31.07 -22.77
CA LEU A 185 19.95 32.34 -23.25
C LEU A 185 20.55 33.12 -22.09
N ASP A 186 21.66 33.86 -22.32
CA ASP A 186 22.25 34.69 -21.28
C ASP A 186 22.68 36.06 -21.75
N GLY A 187 23.04 36.23 -23.02
CA GLY A 187 23.52 37.48 -23.58
C GLY A 187 22.79 37.90 -24.83
N ALA A 188 22.98 39.15 -25.27
CA ALA A 188 22.34 39.70 -26.45
C ALA A 188 22.71 38.99 -27.76
N THR A 189 23.82 38.25 -27.80
CA THR A 189 24.31 37.53 -28.98
C THR A 189 24.18 36.02 -28.86
N THR A 190 23.61 35.54 -27.76
CA THR A 190 23.43 34.10 -27.52
C THR A 190 22.19 33.61 -28.26
N LEU A 191 22.19 32.34 -28.65
CA LEU A 191 21.10 31.72 -29.39
C LEU A 191 20.86 30.29 -28.87
N SER A 192 19.61 29.91 -28.77
CA SER A 192 19.26 28.50 -28.61
C SER A 192 18.65 27.95 -29.89
N TYR A 193 19.09 26.74 -30.26
CA TYR A 193 18.61 26.04 -31.43
C TYR A 193 17.89 24.76 -31.02
N PHE A 194 16.72 24.56 -31.60
CA PHE A 194 15.86 23.40 -31.35
C PHE A 194 15.61 22.74 -32.70
N GLY A 195 15.97 21.50 -32.86
CA GLY A 195 15.97 20.83 -34.14
C GLY A 195 15.45 19.40 -34.13
N HIS A 196 14.83 19.02 -35.25
CA HIS A 196 14.43 17.67 -35.53
C HIS A 196 15.04 17.20 -36.86
N PRO A 197 15.85 16.08 -36.89
CA PRO A 197 16.60 15.72 -38.08
C PRO A 197 15.74 15.34 -39.29
N THR A 198 14.55 14.78 -39.07
CA THR A 198 13.76 14.15 -40.13
C THR A 198 12.40 14.80 -40.35
N ASN A 199 11.81 15.47 -39.36
CA ASN A 199 10.45 15.96 -39.42
C ASN A 199 10.35 17.45 -39.10
N VAL A 200 9.46 18.14 -39.78
CA VAL A 200 8.96 19.44 -39.31
C VAL A 200 8.11 19.22 -38.05
N PHE A 201 8.04 20.23 -37.21
CA PHE A 201 7.32 20.17 -35.95
C PHE A 201 6.51 21.46 -35.71
N GLY A 202 5.55 21.39 -34.75
CA GLY A 202 4.63 22.51 -34.52
C GLY A 202 4.74 23.09 -33.11
N HIS A 203 5.62 22.57 -32.26
CA HIS A 203 5.78 23.11 -30.93
C HIS A 203 7.13 22.75 -30.28
N LEU A 204 7.46 23.52 -29.23
CA LEU A 204 8.55 23.32 -28.30
C LEU A 204 7.98 23.36 -26.91
N GLN A 205 8.37 22.42 -26.04
CA GLN A 205 7.93 22.36 -24.64
C GLN A 205 9.11 22.62 -23.73
N PHE A 206 8.95 23.54 -22.79
CA PHE A 206 9.99 23.97 -21.88
C PHE A 206 9.61 23.70 -20.44
N ASP A 207 10.55 23.09 -19.70
CA ASP A 207 10.57 23.07 -18.25
C ASP A 207 11.67 24.00 -17.76
N ILE A 208 11.28 25.13 -17.22
CA ILE A 208 12.18 26.22 -16.83
C ILE A 208 12.68 25.99 -15.40
N ALA A 209 13.98 25.77 -15.25
CA ALA A 209 14.62 25.64 -13.95
C ALA A 209 14.86 27.00 -13.28
N THR A 210 15.27 27.99 -14.07
CA THR A 210 15.48 29.38 -13.61
C THR A 210 14.73 30.30 -14.54
N ALA A 211 13.82 31.08 -13.98
CA ALA A 211 13.07 32.09 -14.74
C ALA A 211 13.97 33.17 -15.31
N GLY A 212 13.81 33.43 -16.60
CA GLY A 212 14.48 34.55 -17.27
C GLY A 212 13.94 35.91 -16.84
N ALA A 213 14.77 36.94 -16.85
CA ALA A 213 14.32 38.30 -16.60
C ALA A 213 15.12 39.34 -17.42
N GLY A 214 14.46 40.39 -17.88
CA GLY A 214 15.10 41.57 -18.49
C GLY A 214 15.24 41.53 -20.00
N ALA A 215 14.82 40.51 -20.71
CA ALA A 215 14.79 40.41 -22.15
C ALA A 215 13.54 39.66 -22.63
N THR A 216 13.15 39.90 -23.87
CA THR A 216 12.10 39.12 -24.57
C THR A 216 12.74 38.18 -25.58
N VAL A 217 11.99 37.17 -26.01
CA VAL A 217 12.45 36.11 -26.91
C VAL A 217 11.64 36.14 -28.19
N SER A 218 12.31 36.11 -29.33
CA SER A 218 11.70 35.89 -30.65
C SER A 218 12.18 34.58 -31.24
N TYR A 219 11.39 33.98 -32.11
CA TYR A 219 11.71 32.69 -32.72
C TYR A 219 11.86 32.84 -34.22
N GLN A 220 12.80 32.11 -34.78
CA GLN A 220 13.08 32.08 -36.21
C GLN A 220 13.22 30.66 -36.71
N TYR A 221 12.84 30.38 -37.96
CA TYR A 221 13.06 29.13 -38.66
C TYR A 221 13.90 29.33 -39.92
N TRP A 222 14.38 28.25 -40.50
CA TRP A 222 15.22 28.32 -41.70
C TRP A 222 14.44 27.98 -42.97
N ASN A 223 14.42 28.91 -43.98
CA ASN A 223 13.87 28.66 -45.32
C ASN A 223 14.86 28.98 -46.46
N GLY A 224 16.15 28.90 -46.20
CA GLY A 224 17.24 29.41 -47.00
C GLY A 224 17.90 30.64 -46.35
N ALA A 225 17.20 31.25 -45.39
CA ALA A 225 17.67 32.28 -44.45
C ALA A 225 16.91 32.13 -43.13
N TRP A 226 17.43 32.73 -42.05
CA TRP A 226 16.70 32.79 -40.77
C TRP A 226 15.61 33.85 -40.86
N VAL A 227 14.37 33.43 -40.80
CA VAL A 227 13.19 34.30 -40.89
C VAL A 227 12.32 34.15 -39.66
N ALA A 228 11.54 35.20 -39.34
CA ALA A 228 10.68 35.20 -38.16
C ALA A 228 9.64 34.08 -38.22
N LEU A 229 9.48 33.33 -37.12
CA LEU A 229 8.45 32.33 -36.96
C LEU A 229 7.20 32.95 -36.34
N THR A 230 6.06 32.77 -37.00
CA THR A 230 4.78 33.23 -36.46
C THR A 230 4.27 32.22 -35.41
N LEU A 231 4.16 32.66 -34.17
CA LEU A 231 3.65 31.83 -33.08
C LEU A 231 2.13 31.85 -33.04
N ILE A 232 1.55 30.71 -32.65
CA ILE A 232 0.16 30.59 -32.21
C ILE A 232 0.05 31.04 -30.78
N ALA A 233 1.00 30.56 -29.94
CA ALA A 233 1.10 30.93 -28.52
C ALA A 233 2.54 30.77 -28.02
N ASP A 234 2.92 31.60 -27.06
CA ASP A 234 4.08 31.45 -26.22
C ASP A 234 3.59 31.41 -24.75
N GLN A 235 3.53 30.21 -24.18
CA GLN A 235 3.11 30.02 -22.79
C GLN A 235 4.29 30.17 -21.82
N THR A 236 5.53 30.21 -22.32
CA THR A 236 6.71 30.39 -21.49
C THR A 236 6.87 31.83 -21.00
N ALA A 237 6.13 32.77 -21.62
CA ALA A 237 6.25 34.18 -21.33
C ALA A 237 7.72 34.65 -21.33
N ASP A 238 8.43 34.43 -22.45
CA ASP A 238 9.85 34.76 -22.59
C ASP A 238 10.78 33.94 -21.64
N PHE A 239 10.50 32.66 -21.40
CA PHE A 239 11.20 31.78 -20.50
C PHE A 239 11.11 32.19 -19.01
N THR A 240 10.02 32.84 -18.61
CA THR A 240 9.77 33.14 -17.18
C THR A 240 9.03 32.02 -16.45
N THR A 241 8.41 31.12 -17.19
CA THR A 241 7.63 29.97 -16.62
C THR A 241 7.67 28.79 -17.55
N ASP A 242 7.31 27.63 -17.05
CA ASP A 242 7.07 26.44 -17.87
C ASP A 242 5.97 26.66 -18.86
N GLY A 243 6.10 26.06 -20.06
CA GLY A 243 5.06 26.16 -21.06
C GLY A 243 5.49 25.75 -22.46
N ASP A 244 4.53 25.83 -23.35
CA ASP A 244 4.69 25.50 -24.77
C ASP A 244 4.81 26.74 -25.65
N VAL A 245 5.72 26.65 -26.58
CA VAL A 245 5.77 27.58 -27.75
C VAL A 245 5.19 26.83 -28.92
N SER A 246 4.03 27.25 -29.40
CA SER A 246 3.29 26.57 -30.47
C SER A 246 3.19 27.44 -31.73
N PHE A 247 3.29 26.79 -32.88
CA PHE A 247 3.26 27.43 -34.20
C PHE A 247 2.77 26.45 -35.27
N SER A 248 2.28 26.97 -36.40
CA SER A 248 2.05 26.13 -37.56
C SER A 248 3.36 25.91 -38.29
N PRO A 249 3.75 24.67 -38.61
CA PRO A 249 4.95 24.41 -39.38
C PRO A 249 4.91 25.17 -40.70
N PRO A 250 5.90 26.05 -41.00
CA PRO A 250 5.94 26.78 -42.27
C PRO A 250 6.04 25.83 -43.46
N THR A 251 5.34 26.16 -44.54
CA THR A 251 5.32 25.31 -45.75
C THR A 251 6.62 25.34 -46.53
N ASP A 252 7.43 26.38 -46.36
CA ASP A 252 8.74 26.60 -46.96
C ASP A 252 9.92 26.25 -46.05
N TRP A 253 9.66 25.55 -44.93
CA TRP A 253 10.70 25.19 -43.98
C TRP A 253 11.71 24.20 -44.58
N ALA A 254 12.96 24.61 -44.61
CA ALA A 254 14.06 23.84 -45.18
C ALA A 254 15.01 23.35 -44.07
N THR A 255 15.70 22.26 -44.31
CA THR A 255 16.78 21.79 -43.40
C THR A 255 18.02 22.67 -43.58
N THR A 256 18.78 22.82 -42.50
CA THR A 256 20.11 23.46 -42.53
C THR A 256 21.03 22.79 -41.53
N ALA A 257 22.34 22.96 -41.67
CA ALA A 257 23.31 22.48 -40.75
C ALA A 257 23.60 23.51 -39.65
N VAL A 258 23.36 23.13 -38.38
CA VAL A 258 23.81 23.89 -37.22
C VAL A 258 24.87 23.03 -36.53
N ASN A 259 26.07 23.60 -36.39
CA ASN A 259 27.23 22.87 -35.83
C ASN A 259 27.45 21.47 -36.41
N GLY A 260 27.30 21.32 -37.73
CA GLY A 260 27.46 20.04 -38.45
C GLY A 260 26.27 19.10 -38.45
N VAL A 261 25.19 19.39 -37.70
CA VAL A 261 23.97 18.59 -37.67
C VAL A 261 22.92 19.18 -38.57
N THR A 262 22.52 18.45 -39.62
CA THR A 262 21.44 18.85 -40.53
C THR A 262 20.09 18.47 -39.94
N ALA A 263 19.21 19.46 -39.77
CA ALA A 263 17.86 19.27 -39.22
C ALA A 263 16.92 20.40 -39.66
N TYR A 264 15.62 20.26 -39.39
CA TYR A 264 14.69 21.37 -39.35
C TYR A 264 14.90 22.11 -38.04
N TRP A 265 15.29 23.39 -38.11
CA TRP A 265 15.68 24.16 -36.95
C TRP A 265 14.78 25.35 -36.69
N VAL A 266 14.39 25.52 -35.42
CA VAL A 266 13.92 26.76 -34.83
C VAL A 266 15.04 27.30 -33.94
N ARG A 267 15.25 28.62 -33.94
CA ARG A 267 16.13 29.25 -32.98
C ARG A 267 15.42 30.33 -32.17
N ALA A 268 15.74 30.39 -30.91
CA ALA A 268 15.35 31.47 -30.01
C ALA A 268 16.41 32.58 -30.05
N VAL A 269 15.95 33.84 -30.18
CA VAL A 269 16.77 35.02 -30.32
C VAL A 269 16.34 36.01 -29.23
N PRO A 270 17.22 36.41 -28.31
CA PRO A 270 16.89 37.38 -27.29
C PRO A 270 16.88 38.81 -27.85
N SER A 271 16.06 39.68 -27.29
CA SER A 271 16.02 41.10 -27.61
C SER A 271 17.20 41.88 -27.01
N GLY A 272 17.89 41.32 -26.06
CA GLY A 272 19.00 41.89 -25.31
C GLY A 272 19.62 40.90 -24.36
N ALA A 273 20.53 41.33 -23.52
CA ALA A 273 21.06 40.50 -22.46
C ALA A 273 20.01 40.27 -21.35
N PHE A 274 19.88 39.06 -20.88
CA PHE A 274 19.08 38.76 -19.70
C PHE A 274 19.74 39.27 -18.42
N GLY A 275 18.98 39.91 -17.57
CA GLY A 275 19.43 40.26 -16.21
C GLY A 275 19.53 39.01 -15.31
N THR A 276 18.64 38.04 -15.54
CA THR A 276 18.74 36.68 -15.03
C THR A 276 18.64 35.72 -16.20
N ALA A 277 19.67 34.91 -16.43
CA ALA A 277 19.71 33.97 -17.54
C ALA A 277 18.71 32.82 -17.30
N PRO A 278 17.77 32.56 -18.24
CA PRO A 278 16.89 31.41 -18.13
C PRO A 278 17.68 30.10 -18.31
N THR A 279 17.39 29.12 -17.45
CA THR A 279 17.87 27.76 -17.60
C THR A 279 16.69 26.80 -17.70
N ALA A 280 16.82 25.68 -18.41
CA ALA A 280 15.82 24.66 -18.52
C ALA A 280 16.30 23.36 -17.88
N ASN A 281 15.39 22.63 -17.25
CA ASN A 281 15.58 21.23 -16.88
C ASN A 281 15.45 20.33 -18.11
N SER A 282 14.48 20.64 -18.98
CA SER A 282 14.26 19.90 -20.22
C SER A 282 13.64 20.77 -21.30
N VAL A 283 13.86 20.39 -22.56
CA VAL A 283 13.18 20.97 -23.74
C VAL A 283 12.81 19.86 -24.70
N ILE A 284 11.54 19.73 -25.01
CA ILE A 284 11.04 18.78 -25.99
C ILE A 284 10.88 19.52 -27.33
N VAL A 285 11.53 18.96 -28.34
CA VAL A 285 11.45 19.51 -29.71
C VAL A 285 10.54 18.64 -30.57
N GLY A 286 9.44 19.21 -30.98
CA GLY A 286 8.53 18.56 -31.92
C GLY A 286 7.52 17.64 -31.27
N ASP A 287 6.70 17.06 -32.12
CA ASP A 287 5.61 16.20 -31.76
C ASP A 287 6.09 14.72 -31.72
N ASN A 288 6.52 14.26 -30.58
CA ASN A 288 6.61 12.82 -30.37
C ASN A 288 5.25 12.22 -30.05
N ILE A 289 4.30 13.10 -29.86
CA ILE A 289 2.92 12.79 -29.64
C ILE A 289 2.14 13.42 -30.77
N THR A 290 1.60 12.58 -31.64
CA THR A 290 0.75 13.04 -32.75
C THR A 290 -0.69 13.02 -32.25
N LYS A 291 -1.37 14.18 -32.36
CA LYS A 291 -2.79 14.27 -32.11
C LYS A 291 -3.56 13.38 -33.09
N ALA A 292 -4.01 12.22 -32.62
CA ALA A 292 -4.76 11.30 -33.46
C ALA A 292 -6.21 11.76 -33.67
N SER A 293 -6.79 12.46 -32.68
CA SER A 293 -8.16 12.95 -32.74
C SER A 293 -8.38 14.06 -31.70
N SER A 294 -9.21 15.05 -32.02
CA SER A 294 -9.71 16.07 -31.07
C SER A 294 -10.98 15.61 -30.32
N LEU A 295 -11.39 14.38 -30.51
CA LEU A 295 -12.60 13.85 -29.90
C LEU A 295 -12.31 13.37 -28.48
N GLN A 296 -13.25 13.60 -27.59
CA GLN A 296 -13.16 13.18 -26.19
C GLN A 296 -12.95 11.66 -26.04
N ALA A 297 -12.07 11.26 -25.13
CA ALA A 297 -11.94 9.89 -24.68
C ALA A 297 -11.81 9.85 -23.14
N LEU A 298 -12.74 9.17 -22.48
CA LEU A 298 -12.76 8.95 -21.05
C LEU A 298 -12.09 7.62 -20.64
N GLY A 299 -12.12 6.65 -21.53
CA GLY A 299 -11.44 5.36 -21.42
C GLY A 299 -11.23 4.79 -22.81
N MET A 300 -10.21 3.95 -22.97
CA MET A 300 -9.88 3.30 -24.23
C MET A 300 -9.58 1.83 -24.04
N ALA A 301 -9.93 1.04 -25.03
CA ALA A 301 -9.58 -0.38 -25.10
C ALA A 301 -9.42 -0.80 -26.57
N THR A 302 -8.57 -1.76 -26.83
CA THR A 302 -8.57 -2.49 -28.13
C THR A 302 -9.46 -3.70 -27.97
N ILE A 303 -10.47 -3.79 -28.79
CA ILE A 303 -11.50 -4.84 -28.70
C ILE A 303 -11.56 -5.63 -30.00
N GLN A 304 -12.08 -6.86 -29.93
CA GLN A 304 -12.36 -7.66 -31.10
C GLN A 304 -13.82 -7.44 -31.55
N ASP A 305 -13.99 -7.06 -32.82
CA ASP A 305 -15.30 -7.04 -33.48
C ASP A 305 -15.31 -8.09 -34.58
N GLY A 306 -15.77 -9.27 -34.26
CA GLY A 306 -15.58 -10.46 -35.08
C GLY A 306 -14.10 -10.82 -35.25
N ALA A 307 -13.62 -10.82 -36.49
CA ALA A 307 -12.21 -11.10 -36.82
C ALA A 307 -11.33 -9.83 -36.85
N THR A 308 -11.88 -8.64 -36.62
CA THR A 308 -11.18 -7.37 -36.79
C THR A 308 -10.98 -6.69 -35.44
N ALA A 309 -9.70 -6.35 -35.15
CA ALA A 309 -9.42 -5.51 -33.98
C ALA A 309 -9.86 -4.08 -34.25
N LYS A 310 -10.50 -3.45 -33.27
CA LYS A 310 -10.91 -2.05 -33.30
C LYS A 310 -10.48 -1.34 -32.03
N LEU A 311 -10.17 -0.05 -32.17
CA LEU A 311 -9.98 0.79 -31.01
C LEU A 311 -11.34 1.30 -30.54
N ALA A 312 -11.65 1.11 -29.28
CA ALA A 312 -12.85 1.63 -28.62
C ALA A 312 -12.48 2.85 -27.78
N ARG A 313 -13.33 3.86 -27.79
CA ARG A 313 -13.24 5.00 -26.86
C ARG A 313 -14.57 5.20 -26.14
N GLY A 314 -14.52 5.37 -24.83
CA GLY A 314 -15.62 5.92 -24.07
C GLY A 314 -15.65 7.44 -24.23
N TYR A 315 -16.82 8.01 -24.50
CA TYR A 315 -16.97 9.46 -24.63
C TYR A 315 -18.33 9.92 -24.10
N SER A 316 -18.47 11.24 -23.91
CA SER A 316 -19.61 11.74 -23.16
C SER A 316 -19.69 11.03 -21.78
N THR A 317 -20.84 10.80 -21.24
CA THR A 317 -20.98 10.10 -19.95
C THR A 317 -21.19 8.59 -20.12
N ASN A 318 -21.78 8.16 -21.23
CA ASN A 318 -22.26 6.80 -21.39
C ASN A 318 -22.15 6.21 -22.81
N LEU A 319 -21.32 6.80 -23.68
CA LEU A 319 -21.21 6.34 -25.06
C LEU A 319 -19.85 5.70 -25.33
N ILE A 320 -19.86 4.62 -26.10
CA ILE A 320 -18.66 3.98 -26.66
C ILE A 320 -18.72 4.11 -28.18
N ALA A 321 -17.66 4.60 -28.80
CA ALA A 321 -17.49 4.57 -30.24
C ALA A 321 -16.33 3.67 -30.63
N LEU A 322 -16.48 2.96 -31.75
CA LEU A 322 -15.48 2.08 -32.32
C LEU A 322 -14.87 2.73 -33.56
N THR A 323 -13.57 2.46 -33.80
CA THR A 323 -12.93 2.86 -35.05
C THR A 323 -13.49 2.05 -36.22
N GLY A 324 -13.53 2.67 -37.40
CA GLY A 324 -13.61 1.96 -38.66
C GLY A 324 -12.27 1.26 -39.00
N THR A 325 -12.19 0.69 -40.17
CA THR A 325 -10.93 0.19 -40.75
C THR A 325 -10.13 1.35 -41.33
N GLY A 326 -8.84 1.43 -40.98
CA GLY A 326 -7.91 2.43 -41.49
C GLY A 326 -7.32 3.38 -40.43
N PRO A 327 -6.41 4.27 -40.82
CA PRO A 327 -5.76 5.17 -39.86
C PRO A 327 -6.77 6.08 -39.16
N LEU A 328 -6.51 6.33 -37.88
CA LEU A 328 -7.36 7.16 -37.04
C LEU A 328 -7.37 8.61 -37.53
N THR A 329 -8.37 8.94 -38.29
CA THR A 329 -8.74 10.32 -38.57
C THR A 329 -10.05 10.64 -37.86
N GLY A 330 -10.29 11.93 -37.57
CA GLY A 330 -11.49 12.35 -36.82
C GLY A 330 -12.84 11.87 -37.39
N GLY A 331 -12.88 11.37 -38.63
CA GLY A 331 -14.06 10.84 -39.29
C GLY A 331 -14.26 9.34 -39.21
N ASN A 332 -13.34 8.60 -38.64
CA ASN A 332 -13.37 7.10 -38.65
C ASN A 332 -14.06 6.49 -37.45
N TRP A 333 -14.68 7.28 -36.59
CA TRP A 333 -15.44 6.78 -35.44
C TRP A 333 -16.90 6.51 -35.83
N GLY A 334 -17.35 5.31 -35.55
CA GLY A 334 -18.75 4.91 -35.76
C GLY A 334 -19.73 5.57 -34.80
N SER A 335 -21.00 5.23 -34.97
CA SER A 335 -22.06 5.66 -34.05
C SER A 335 -21.77 5.16 -32.63
N GLY A 336 -22.17 5.95 -31.63
CA GLY A 336 -22.01 5.56 -30.24
C GLY A 336 -22.95 4.46 -29.80
N PHE A 337 -22.46 3.53 -29.02
CA PHE A 337 -23.22 2.55 -28.28
C PHE A 337 -23.48 3.09 -26.88
N GLU A 338 -24.70 3.01 -26.39
CA GLU A 338 -25.04 3.43 -25.03
C GLU A 338 -24.60 2.38 -24.00
N VAL A 339 -24.02 2.85 -22.88
CA VAL A 339 -23.61 2.03 -21.74
C VAL A 339 -24.24 2.60 -20.48
N GLY A 340 -25.29 1.95 -20.01
CA GLY A 340 -26.06 2.44 -18.88
C GLY A 340 -26.67 3.81 -19.12
N ASP A 341 -26.97 4.52 -18.05
CA ASP A 341 -27.52 5.87 -18.12
C ASP A 341 -26.44 6.95 -18.27
N SER A 342 -26.85 8.18 -18.54
CA SER A 342 -25.97 9.34 -18.72
C SER A 342 -25.59 10.05 -17.41
N SER A 343 -25.96 9.50 -16.25
CA SER A 343 -25.75 10.17 -14.96
C SER A 343 -24.31 10.08 -14.42
N ASN A 344 -23.53 9.13 -14.94
CA ASN A 344 -22.17 8.86 -14.47
C ASN A 344 -21.23 8.58 -15.64
N ASP A 345 -20.00 9.09 -15.49
CA ASP A 345 -18.97 8.94 -16.51
C ASP A 345 -18.42 7.52 -16.59
N ILE A 346 -17.99 7.12 -17.79
CA ILE A 346 -17.11 5.97 -18.00
C ILE A 346 -15.76 6.34 -17.37
N THR A 347 -15.26 5.49 -16.50
CA THR A 347 -13.99 5.70 -15.80
C THR A 347 -12.86 4.85 -16.36
N GLU A 348 -13.18 3.66 -16.87
CA GLU A 348 -12.21 2.75 -17.45
C GLU A 348 -12.86 1.75 -18.39
N MET A 349 -12.05 1.25 -19.33
CA MET A 349 -12.44 0.17 -20.21
C MET A 349 -11.29 -0.83 -20.31
N VAL A 350 -11.59 -2.12 -20.25
CA VAL A 350 -10.59 -3.17 -20.45
C VAL A 350 -11.21 -4.37 -21.17
N ASP A 351 -10.49 -4.90 -22.13
CA ASP A 351 -10.93 -6.09 -22.85
C ASP A 351 -10.25 -7.34 -22.28
N SER A 352 -11.01 -8.39 -22.03
CA SER A 352 -10.49 -9.70 -21.59
C SER A 352 -10.19 -10.65 -22.74
N GLY A 353 -10.45 -10.23 -23.97
CA GLY A 353 -10.46 -11.09 -25.15
C GLY A 353 -11.74 -11.93 -25.32
N VAL A 354 -12.63 -11.90 -24.33
CA VAL A 354 -13.94 -12.57 -24.34
C VAL A 354 -15.06 -11.56 -24.17
N ILE A 355 -14.89 -10.62 -23.27
CA ILE A 355 -15.83 -9.54 -22.97
C ILE A 355 -15.06 -8.26 -22.66
N THR A 356 -15.56 -7.15 -23.14
CA THR A 356 -15.06 -5.82 -22.77
C THR A 356 -15.81 -5.34 -21.53
N PHE A 357 -15.07 -5.12 -20.44
CA PHE A 357 -15.61 -4.53 -19.22
C PHE A 357 -15.52 -3.01 -19.29
N VAL A 358 -16.60 -2.36 -18.90
CA VAL A 358 -16.72 -0.90 -18.87
C VAL A 358 -17.07 -0.47 -17.45
N ALA A 359 -16.14 0.13 -16.77
CA ALA A 359 -16.36 0.66 -15.44
C ALA A 359 -16.96 2.06 -15.52
N LYS A 360 -17.96 2.32 -14.71
CA LYS A 360 -18.54 3.63 -14.44
C LYS A 360 -18.47 3.93 -12.94
N ARG A 361 -18.77 5.15 -12.54
CA ARG A 361 -18.75 5.52 -11.13
C ARG A 361 -19.80 4.81 -10.27
N ASP A 362 -20.82 4.27 -10.88
CA ASP A 362 -21.95 3.64 -10.22
C ASP A 362 -22.05 2.15 -10.47
N ASN A 363 -21.46 1.64 -11.55
CA ASN A 363 -21.65 0.24 -11.93
C ASN A 363 -20.54 -0.28 -12.86
N LEU A 364 -20.55 -1.58 -13.07
CA LEU A 364 -19.75 -2.28 -14.06
C LEU A 364 -20.66 -2.87 -15.15
N TYR A 365 -20.28 -2.67 -16.40
CA TYR A 365 -20.99 -3.13 -17.58
C TYR A 365 -20.12 -4.07 -18.40
N GLY A 366 -20.78 -5.06 -19.03
CA GLY A 366 -20.21 -5.79 -20.15
C GLY A 366 -20.59 -5.10 -21.45
N PHE A 367 -19.69 -5.07 -22.41
CA PHE A 367 -19.92 -4.53 -23.73
C PHE A 367 -19.52 -5.54 -24.80
N ASP A 368 -20.42 -5.75 -25.77
CA ASP A 368 -20.21 -6.55 -26.96
C ASP A 368 -20.55 -5.66 -28.18
N PRO A 369 -19.65 -5.52 -29.16
CA PRO A 369 -19.90 -4.73 -30.36
C PRO A 369 -21.17 -5.13 -31.13
N THR A 370 -21.60 -6.36 -31.03
CA THR A 370 -22.78 -6.89 -31.74
C THR A 370 -24.07 -6.87 -30.89
N GLY A 371 -23.91 -7.03 -29.58
CA GLY A 371 -25.02 -7.16 -28.62
C GLY A 371 -25.32 -5.89 -27.82
N GLY A 372 -24.42 -4.88 -27.87
CA GLY A 372 -24.55 -3.69 -27.05
C GLY A 372 -24.02 -3.88 -25.62
N SER A 373 -24.52 -3.08 -24.68
CA SER A 373 -24.10 -3.13 -23.28
C SER A 373 -25.14 -3.74 -22.37
N TYR A 374 -24.67 -4.39 -21.30
CA TYR A 374 -25.53 -4.91 -20.24
C TYR A 374 -24.86 -4.70 -18.87
N ALA A 375 -25.66 -4.43 -17.85
CA ALA A 375 -25.16 -4.32 -16.49
C ALA A 375 -24.72 -5.70 -15.96
N ILE A 376 -23.50 -5.79 -15.43
CA ILE A 376 -23.00 -7.02 -14.82
C ILE A 376 -23.57 -7.18 -13.42
N PHE A 377 -23.57 -6.09 -12.64
CA PHE A 377 -24.29 -6.06 -11.38
C PHE A 377 -24.54 -4.61 -10.93
N ASP A 378 -25.58 -4.44 -10.10
CA ASP A 378 -25.93 -3.14 -9.55
C ASP A 378 -25.27 -2.91 -8.21
N LEU A 379 -24.53 -1.81 -8.10
CA LEU A 379 -23.95 -1.35 -6.84
C LEU A 379 -24.88 -0.36 -6.14
N PRO A 380 -25.05 -0.46 -4.83
CA PRO A 380 -25.73 0.57 -4.09
C PRO A 380 -24.83 1.81 -3.94
N GLY A 381 -25.12 2.86 -4.69
CA GLY A 381 -24.47 4.15 -4.55
C GLY A 381 -23.34 4.43 -5.53
N LYS A 382 -22.88 5.68 -5.52
CA LYS A 382 -21.81 6.18 -6.38
C LYS A 382 -20.48 6.17 -5.62
N SER A 383 -19.39 5.99 -6.33
CA SER A 383 -18.06 6.29 -5.79
C SER A 383 -17.99 7.77 -5.43
N THR A 384 -17.64 8.07 -4.17
CA THR A 384 -17.64 9.44 -3.63
C THR A 384 -16.46 10.27 -4.12
N SER A 385 -15.37 9.62 -4.52
CA SER A 385 -14.20 10.31 -5.06
C SER A 385 -14.20 10.20 -6.58
N GLY A 386 -14.09 11.34 -7.22
CA GLY A 386 -14.27 11.54 -8.66
C GLY A 386 -13.34 10.76 -9.57
N GLY A 387 -13.01 9.52 -9.24
CA GLY A 387 -12.15 8.71 -10.05
C GLY A 387 -11.72 7.39 -9.48
N ASN A 388 -12.29 6.97 -8.40
CA ASN A 388 -11.90 5.74 -7.71
C ASN A 388 -12.67 4.51 -8.16
N SER A 389 -13.06 4.43 -9.40
CA SER A 389 -13.58 3.19 -9.97
C SER A 389 -12.74 2.78 -11.17
N GLY A 390 -12.42 1.52 -11.24
CA GLY A 390 -11.69 0.95 -12.37
C GLY A 390 -11.79 -0.56 -12.36
N VAL A 391 -11.30 -1.17 -13.42
CA VAL A 391 -11.42 -2.60 -13.64
C VAL A 391 -10.13 -3.15 -14.23
N VAL A 392 -9.76 -4.35 -13.80
CA VAL A 392 -8.68 -5.15 -14.39
C VAL A 392 -9.20 -6.55 -14.68
N THR A 393 -8.83 -7.11 -15.81
CA THR A 393 -9.23 -8.46 -16.19
C THR A 393 -8.22 -9.49 -15.70
N MET A 394 -8.71 -10.69 -15.47
CA MET A 394 -7.87 -11.88 -15.36
C MET A 394 -7.71 -12.44 -16.76
N GLU A 395 -6.50 -12.39 -17.28
CA GLU A 395 -6.17 -12.73 -18.67
C GLU A 395 -6.77 -14.09 -19.09
N GLY A 396 -7.40 -14.12 -20.26
CA GLY A 396 -8.02 -15.32 -20.82
C GLY A 396 -9.28 -15.80 -20.11
N THR A 397 -9.87 -15.00 -19.24
CA THR A 397 -11.10 -15.36 -18.50
C THR A 397 -12.21 -14.33 -18.67
N THR A 398 -13.44 -14.71 -18.29
CA THR A 398 -14.59 -13.80 -18.16
C THR A 398 -14.66 -13.16 -16.77
N THR A 399 -13.57 -13.19 -16.01
CA THR A 399 -13.51 -12.67 -14.64
C THR A 399 -12.72 -11.36 -14.61
N ALA A 400 -13.25 -10.39 -13.90
CA ALA A 400 -12.60 -9.12 -13.65
C ALA A 400 -12.53 -8.79 -12.16
N ILE A 401 -11.58 -7.96 -11.78
CA ILE A 401 -11.52 -7.32 -10.49
C ILE A 401 -11.94 -5.86 -10.68
N TYR A 402 -12.99 -5.46 -10.01
CA TYR A 402 -13.57 -4.13 -10.07
C TYR A 402 -13.42 -3.43 -8.72
N TRP A 403 -12.72 -2.31 -8.69
CA TRP A 403 -12.63 -1.47 -7.49
C TRP A 403 -13.57 -0.28 -7.60
N HIS A 404 -14.18 0.02 -6.49
CA HIS A 404 -15.20 1.05 -6.37
C HIS A 404 -15.17 1.62 -4.95
N GLY A 405 -15.71 2.81 -4.73
CA GLY A 405 -15.78 3.42 -3.40
C GLY A 405 -16.52 2.59 -2.34
N THR A 406 -17.28 1.58 -2.74
CA THR A 406 -17.96 0.63 -1.83
C THR A 406 -17.18 -0.65 -1.56
N GLY A 407 -16.05 -0.87 -2.21
CA GLY A 407 -15.20 -2.04 -2.00
C GLY A 407 -14.47 -2.53 -3.24
N LEU A 408 -13.89 -3.71 -3.11
CA LEU A 408 -13.23 -4.45 -4.19
C LEU A 408 -14.02 -5.69 -4.51
N TYR A 409 -14.34 -5.88 -5.78
CA TYR A 409 -15.23 -6.97 -6.22
C TYR A 409 -14.53 -7.86 -7.24
N MET A 410 -14.63 -9.16 -7.04
CA MET A 410 -14.39 -10.13 -8.11
C MET A 410 -15.72 -10.38 -8.82
N VAL A 411 -15.72 -10.21 -10.13
CA VAL A 411 -16.93 -10.19 -10.94
C VAL A 411 -16.76 -11.12 -12.14
N SER A 412 -17.78 -11.91 -12.43
CA SER A 412 -17.93 -12.66 -13.68
C SER A 412 -19.35 -12.42 -14.20
N GLU A 413 -19.67 -12.89 -15.39
CA GLU A 413 -21.03 -12.74 -15.97
C GLU A 413 -22.16 -13.18 -15.03
N THR A 414 -21.91 -14.17 -14.16
CA THR A 414 -22.94 -14.79 -13.34
C THR A 414 -22.74 -14.67 -11.85
N LYS A 415 -21.57 -14.16 -11.42
CA LYS A 415 -21.20 -14.12 -9.99
C LYS A 415 -20.47 -12.82 -9.66
N THR A 416 -20.82 -12.29 -8.51
CA THR A 416 -20.12 -11.16 -7.92
C THR A 416 -19.84 -11.43 -6.46
N ARG A 417 -18.63 -11.14 -6.01
CA ARG A 417 -18.25 -11.26 -4.61
C ARG A 417 -17.39 -10.07 -4.20
N ASN A 418 -17.75 -9.44 -3.08
CA ASN A 418 -16.87 -8.46 -2.45
C ASN A 418 -15.68 -9.19 -1.82
N ILE A 419 -14.47 -8.87 -2.28
CA ILE A 419 -13.21 -9.46 -1.86
C ILE A 419 -12.31 -8.47 -1.13
N GLY A 420 -12.80 -7.25 -0.89
CA GLY A 420 -12.01 -6.19 -0.27
C GLY A 420 -11.56 -6.51 1.16
N ILE A 421 -10.48 -5.87 1.57
CA ILE A 421 -9.89 -6.02 2.91
C ILE A 421 -10.88 -5.66 4.04
N ASP A 422 -11.81 -4.74 3.77
CA ASP A 422 -12.87 -4.34 4.69
C ASP A 422 -13.90 -5.45 5.00
N LYS A 423 -13.89 -6.51 4.22
CA LYS A 423 -14.77 -7.68 4.39
C LYS A 423 -14.11 -8.88 5.05
N ILE A 424 -12.86 -8.76 5.44
CA ILE A 424 -12.18 -9.83 6.19
C ILE A 424 -12.90 -10.03 7.53
N PRO A 425 -13.40 -11.23 7.82
CA PRO A 425 -14.09 -11.49 9.08
C PRO A 425 -13.17 -11.24 10.28
N GLY A 426 -13.67 -10.53 11.29
CA GLY A 426 -12.94 -10.31 12.54
C GLY A 426 -11.82 -9.27 12.48
N LEU A 427 -11.61 -8.59 11.35
CA LEU A 427 -10.66 -7.49 11.30
C LEU A 427 -11.18 -6.33 12.17
N ARG A 428 -10.60 -6.15 13.33
CA ARG A 428 -10.97 -5.11 14.29
C ARG A 428 -9.89 -4.04 14.37
N PRO A 429 -10.27 -2.77 14.66
CA PRO A 429 -9.29 -1.76 14.98
C PRO A 429 -8.48 -2.19 16.20
N ILE A 430 -7.20 -1.89 16.21
CA ILE A 430 -6.36 -2.04 17.40
C ILE A 430 -6.51 -0.74 18.20
N PRO A 431 -7.27 -0.72 19.31
CA PRO A 431 -7.71 0.52 19.93
C PRO A 431 -6.56 1.40 20.40
N THR A 432 -5.50 0.79 20.89
CA THR A 432 -4.34 1.48 21.47
C THR A 432 -3.43 2.14 20.45
N LEU A 433 -3.56 1.80 19.16
CA LEU A 433 -2.79 2.44 18.09
C LEU A 433 -3.51 3.66 17.51
N ASN A 434 -4.68 4.00 18.05
CA ASN A 434 -5.54 5.08 17.53
C ASN A 434 -5.75 5.00 16.02
N ARG A 435 -5.72 3.77 15.48
CA ARG A 435 -5.86 3.48 14.05
C ARG A 435 -7.32 3.16 13.76
N PRO A 436 -7.92 3.85 12.81
CA PRO A 436 -9.26 3.52 12.38
C PRO A 436 -9.29 2.10 11.82
N PRO A 437 -10.42 1.40 11.90
CA PRO A 437 -10.62 0.20 11.11
C PRO A 437 -10.31 0.49 9.64
N PHE A 438 -9.98 -0.53 8.85
CA PHE A 438 -9.81 -0.39 7.40
C PHE A 438 -11.10 0.15 6.77
N ARG A 439 -11.33 1.44 6.93
CA ARG A 439 -12.43 2.21 6.32
C ARG A 439 -11.82 3.14 5.30
N GLY A 440 -11.42 2.57 4.19
CA GLY A 440 -10.80 3.27 3.11
C GLY A 440 -11.31 2.76 1.77
N GLU A 441 -10.59 3.09 0.74
CA GLU A 441 -10.94 2.75 -0.63
C GLU A 441 -9.76 2.11 -1.34
N HIS A 442 -10.04 1.09 -2.15
CA HIS A 442 -9.09 0.58 -3.13
C HIS A 442 -8.93 1.63 -4.23
N ARG A 443 -7.72 2.12 -4.44
CA ARG A 443 -7.42 3.20 -5.41
C ARG A 443 -7.02 2.67 -6.76
N GLU A 444 -6.19 1.64 -6.78
CA GLU A 444 -5.68 1.01 -7.98
C GLU A 444 -5.45 -0.46 -7.68
N THR A 445 -5.77 -1.32 -8.62
CA THR A 445 -5.62 -2.75 -8.43
C THR A 445 -5.14 -3.39 -9.71
N VAL A 446 -4.20 -4.32 -9.60
CA VAL A 446 -3.69 -5.13 -10.72
C VAL A 446 -3.66 -6.59 -10.34
N VAL A 447 -3.73 -7.46 -11.36
CA VAL A 447 -3.67 -8.91 -11.19
C VAL A 447 -2.43 -9.43 -11.92
N ILE A 448 -1.62 -10.22 -11.23
CA ILE A 448 -0.39 -10.79 -11.76
C ILE A 448 -0.33 -12.24 -11.29
N GLY A 449 -0.36 -13.18 -12.23
CA GLY A 449 -0.37 -14.60 -11.87
C GLY A 449 -1.53 -14.92 -10.93
N GLY A 450 -1.23 -15.51 -9.80
CA GLY A 450 -2.22 -15.83 -8.76
C GLY A 450 -2.41 -14.76 -7.67
N TRP A 451 -1.94 -13.52 -7.90
CA TRP A 451 -1.95 -12.46 -6.92
C TRP A 451 -2.71 -11.21 -7.39
N ILE A 452 -3.42 -10.61 -6.45
CA ILE A 452 -4.05 -9.29 -6.59
C ILE A 452 -3.21 -8.30 -5.80
N TRP A 453 -2.68 -7.28 -6.47
CA TRP A 453 -2.00 -6.17 -5.82
C TRP A 453 -2.91 -4.96 -5.80
N SER A 454 -3.01 -4.30 -4.67
CA SER A 454 -3.92 -3.15 -4.53
C SER A 454 -3.34 -2.06 -3.65
N LEU A 455 -3.48 -0.83 -4.09
CA LEU A 455 -3.29 0.35 -3.25
C LEU A 455 -4.59 0.62 -2.50
N TYR A 456 -4.51 0.69 -1.19
CA TYR A 456 -5.64 0.94 -0.32
C TYR A 456 -5.40 2.19 0.51
N SER A 457 -6.22 3.22 0.28
CA SER A 457 -6.12 4.50 0.97
C SER A 457 -7.16 4.61 2.07
N ILE A 458 -6.72 4.99 3.25
CA ILE A 458 -7.60 5.39 4.36
C ILE A 458 -7.59 6.92 4.40
N PRO A 459 -8.72 7.57 4.08
CA PRO A 459 -8.81 9.03 4.12
C PRO A 459 -8.65 9.53 5.56
N GLY A 460 -8.02 10.66 5.72
CA GLY A 460 -7.80 11.29 7.00
C GLY A 460 -6.70 12.35 6.92
N SER A 461 -6.37 12.94 8.04
CA SER A 461 -5.21 13.82 8.14
C SER A 461 -4.30 13.26 9.24
N PRO A 462 -3.23 12.58 8.89
CA PRO A 462 -2.74 12.29 7.54
C PRO A 462 -3.47 11.13 6.82
N GLU A 463 -3.52 11.16 5.49
CA GLU A 463 -3.95 10.02 4.67
C GLU A 463 -2.93 8.88 4.79
N ARG A 464 -3.41 7.65 4.78
CA ARG A 464 -2.55 6.45 4.81
C ARG A 464 -2.79 5.60 3.59
N THR A 465 -1.73 5.24 2.91
CA THR A 465 -1.79 4.32 1.78
C THR A 465 -1.09 3.02 2.12
N TYR A 466 -1.80 1.91 1.92
CA TYR A 466 -1.29 0.55 2.09
C TYR A 466 -1.06 -0.09 0.73
N LEU A 467 0.04 -0.80 0.60
CA LEU A 467 0.23 -1.79 -0.47
C LEU A 467 -0.21 -3.15 0.06
N LEU A 468 -1.25 -3.68 -0.56
CA LEU A 468 -1.84 -4.97 -0.22
C LEU A 468 -1.47 -6.00 -1.28
N ALA A 469 -1.20 -7.22 -0.86
CA ALA A 469 -1.09 -8.39 -1.71
C ALA A 469 -2.16 -9.41 -1.30
N GLY A 470 -3.03 -9.78 -2.22
CA GLY A 470 -4.07 -10.79 -2.05
C GLY A 470 -3.73 -12.04 -2.85
N LYS A 471 -3.50 -13.17 -2.19
CA LYS A 471 -3.33 -14.46 -2.87
C LYS A 471 -4.69 -15.03 -3.24
N ILE A 472 -4.86 -15.34 -4.52
CA ILE A 472 -6.08 -15.98 -5.00
C ILE A 472 -6.03 -17.46 -4.65
N GLU A 473 -6.96 -17.90 -3.81
CA GLU A 473 -7.13 -19.31 -3.44
C GLU A 473 -8.12 -20.01 -4.39
N SER A 474 -8.21 -21.32 -4.28
CA SER A 474 -9.17 -22.12 -5.03
C SER A 474 -10.61 -21.70 -4.69
N GLY A 475 -11.36 -21.34 -5.72
CA GLY A 475 -12.75 -20.90 -5.59
C GLY A 475 -12.95 -19.40 -5.84
N PHE A 476 -14.11 -19.06 -6.36
CA PHE A 476 -14.45 -17.70 -6.76
C PHE A 476 -14.49 -16.74 -5.55
N GLY A 477 -13.61 -15.77 -5.56
CA GLY A 477 -13.57 -14.71 -4.54
C GLY A 477 -12.95 -15.12 -3.19
N ASN A 478 -12.22 -16.21 -3.12
CA ASN A 478 -11.45 -16.56 -1.94
C ASN A 478 -10.06 -15.91 -2.03
N ILE A 479 -9.83 -14.88 -1.23
CA ILE A 479 -8.57 -14.11 -1.25
C ILE A 479 -7.98 -14.09 0.15
N ILE A 480 -6.70 -14.44 0.23
CA ILE A 480 -5.89 -14.28 1.44
C ILE A 480 -5.12 -12.96 1.33
N TRP A 481 -5.46 -11.99 2.15
CA TRP A 481 -4.85 -10.67 2.13
C TRP A 481 -3.66 -10.55 3.07
N HIS A 482 -2.64 -9.82 2.61
CA HIS A 482 -1.47 -9.41 3.37
C HIS A 482 -1.22 -7.91 3.19
N THR A 483 -0.88 -7.22 4.27
CA THR A 483 -0.37 -5.84 4.22
C THR A 483 1.15 -5.89 4.12
N LEU A 484 1.73 -5.33 3.06
CA LEU A 484 3.19 -5.38 2.85
C LEU A 484 3.85 -4.06 3.22
N SER A 485 3.26 -2.96 2.81
CA SER A 485 3.80 -1.63 3.05
C SER A 485 2.70 -0.70 3.52
N MET A 486 3.07 0.25 4.35
CA MET A 486 2.22 1.35 4.77
C MET A 486 3.03 2.63 4.63
N GLU A 487 2.55 3.53 3.80
CA GLU A 487 3.08 4.88 3.72
C GLU A 487 2.21 5.78 4.59
N GLU A 488 2.78 6.27 5.67
CA GLU A 488 2.11 7.17 6.61
C GLU A 488 2.68 8.57 6.50
N ALA A 489 1.78 9.49 6.34
CA ALA A 489 2.04 10.91 6.46
C ALA A 489 2.17 11.31 7.93
N ALA A 490 3.31 11.12 8.57
CA ALA A 490 3.42 11.45 10.00
C ALA A 490 3.36 12.96 10.28
N THR A 491 3.82 13.80 9.39
CA THR A 491 3.70 15.27 9.44
C THR A 491 3.73 15.90 8.06
N GLY A 492 3.66 15.11 7.03
CA GLY A 492 3.78 15.50 5.65
C GLY A 492 3.74 14.35 4.70
N GLY A 493 3.40 13.20 5.03
CA GLY A 493 3.16 11.94 4.39
C GLY A 493 3.47 11.69 2.92
N THR A 494 3.48 10.43 2.61
CA THR A 494 3.67 9.95 1.24
C THR A 494 2.37 9.32 0.75
N TYR A 495 1.85 9.80 -0.36
CA TYR A 495 0.74 9.15 -1.06
C TYR A 495 1.30 8.25 -2.17
N LEU A 496 0.69 7.08 -2.36
CA LEU A 496 0.93 6.24 -3.53
C LEU A 496 -0.25 6.32 -4.49
N ARG A 497 0.06 6.43 -5.78
CA ARG A 497 -0.91 6.52 -6.87
C ARG A 497 -0.42 5.72 -8.07
N GLY A 498 -1.36 5.10 -8.77
CA GLY A 498 -1.04 4.24 -9.90
C GLY A 498 -0.34 2.95 -9.49
N LEU A 499 -0.69 1.87 -10.10
CA LEU A 499 -0.07 0.57 -9.87
C LEU A 499 0.00 -0.15 -11.21
N PHE A 500 1.18 -0.66 -11.57
CA PHE A 500 1.35 -1.31 -12.86
C PHE A 500 2.49 -2.35 -12.82
N PRO A 501 2.22 -3.60 -13.16
CA PRO A 501 3.25 -4.61 -13.34
C PRO A 501 3.87 -4.49 -14.73
N ASP A 502 5.19 -4.43 -14.81
CA ASP A 502 5.87 -4.52 -16.09
C ASP A 502 6.32 -5.96 -16.42
N ILE A 503 6.75 -6.17 -17.63
CA ILE A 503 7.23 -7.49 -18.10
C ILE A 503 8.55 -7.91 -17.45
N ASN A 504 9.27 -7.01 -16.80
CA ASN A 504 10.52 -7.27 -16.10
C ASN A 504 10.27 -7.60 -14.60
N GLN A 505 9.02 -7.90 -14.23
CA GLN A 505 8.62 -8.23 -12.86
C GLN A 505 8.84 -7.07 -11.88
N LEU A 506 8.66 -5.83 -12.36
CA LEU A 506 8.64 -4.65 -11.53
C LEU A 506 7.20 -4.15 -11.39
N LEU A 507 6.80 -3.92 -10.15
CA LEU A 507 5.51 -3.33 -9.83
C LEU A 507 5.71 -1.83 -9.61
N TRP A 508 5.37 -1.04 -10.61
CA TRP A 508 5.52 0.42 -10.62
C TRP A 508 4.42 1.13 -9.87
N THR A 509 4.80 2.22 -9.21
CA THR A 509 3.90 3.18 -8.58
C THR A 509 4.48 4.59 -8.66
N SER A 510 3.66 5.59 -8.46
CA SER A 510 4.10 6.95 -8.21
C SER A 510 3.68 7.39 -6.82
N GLY A 511 4.35 8.36 -6.28
CA GLY A 511 4.05 8.90 -4.98
C GLY A 511 4.35 10.39 -4.89
N TYR A 512 3.78 11.01 -3.88
CA TYR A 512 4.03 12.41 -3.54
C TYR A 512 4.40 12.50 -2.06
N ASP A 513 5.56 13.09 -1.79
CA ASP A 513 6.03 13.36 -0.43
C ASP A 513 5.61 14.75 0.00
N LEU A 514 4.64 14.85 0.88
CA LEU A 514 4.14 16.12 1.39
C LEU A 514 5.17 16.89 2.22
N THR A 515 6.12 16.21 2.83
CA THR A 515 7.16 16.86 3.66
C THR A 515 8.15 17.62 2.81
N GLY A 516 8.53 17.04 1.67
CA GLY A 516 9.47 17.65 0.73
C GLY A 516 8.82 18.42 -0.41
N GLY A 517 7.49 18.31 -0.58
CA GLY A 517 6.79 18.86 -1.75
C GLY A 517 7.21 18.16 -3.05
N VAL A 518 7.70 16.94 -2.97
CA VAL A 518 8.37 16.25 -4.08
C VAL A 518 7.61 15.00 -4.48
N SER A 519 7.32 14.87 -5.76
CA SER A 519 6.80 13.63 -6.34
C SER A 519 7.92 12.68 -6.70
N PHE A 520 7.65 11.40 -6.66
CA PHE A 520 8.61 10.37 -7.02
C PHE A 520 7.92 9.24 -7.79
N ILE A 521 8.72 8.50 -8.54
CA ILE A 521 8.32 7.23 -9.12
C ILE A 521 9.06 6.13 -8.36
N ALA A 522 8.39 5.04 -8.11
CA ALA A 522 8.96 3.92 -7.38
C ALA A 522 8.50 2.59 -7.97
N TYR A 523 9.22 1.54 -7.63
CA TYR A 523 8.83 0.19 -7.97
C TYR A 523 9.24 -0.80 -6.89
N TRP A 524 8.57 -1.95 -6.88
CA TRP A 524 8.93 -3.13 -6.11
C TRP A 524 9.27 -4.27 -7.07
N GLN A 525 10.18 -5.12 -6.66
CA GLN A 525 10.43 -6.36 -7.38
C GLN A 525 9.42 -7.42 -6.95
N ILE A 526 8.85 -8.13 -7.92
CA ILE A 526 7.87 -9.20 -7.72
C ILE A 526 8.33 -10.49 -8.38
N GLY A 527 7.75 -11.61 -7.96
CA GLY A 527 8.01 -12.91 -8.58
C GLY A 527 7.40 -13.05 -9.97
N SER A 528 7.88 -14.00 -10.75
CA SER A 528 7.29 -14.33 -12.05
C SER A 528 5.86 -14.85 -11.95
N ASP A 529 5.47 -15.37 -10.80
CA ASP A 529 4.12 -15.78 -10.45
C ASP A 529 3.27 -14.63 -9.81
N GLY A 530 3.83 -13.42 -9.75
CA GLY A 530 3.23 -12.27 -9.10
C GLY A 530 3.40 -12.22 -7.59
N SER A 531 4.08 -13.17 -6.98
CA SER A 531 4.29 -13.20 -5.52
C SER A 531 5.21 -12.07 -5.04
N PRO A 532 5.09 -11.60 -3.79
CA PRO A 532 6.07 -10.73 -3.17
C PRO A 532 7.45 -11.40 -3.12
N ILE A 533 8.49 -10.70 -3.56
CA ILE A 533 9.89 -11.13 -3.38
C ILE A 533 10.51 -10.32 -2.25
N ALA A 534 11.20 -10.97 -1.31
CA ALA A 534 12.03 -10.27 -0.34
C ALA A 534 13.07 -9.42 -1.06
N GLY A 535 13.14 -8.15 -0.69
CA GLY A 535 13.99 -7.19 -1.38
C GLY A 535 15.46 -7.60 -1.39
N SER A 536 15.93 -7.96 -2.58
CA SER A 536 17.35 -8.20 -2.82
C SER A 536 18.12 -6.93 -3.18
N ASN A 537 17.51 -5.76 -3.08
CA ASN A 537 18.11 -4.54 -3.58
C ASN A 537 18.92 -3.82 -2.51
N THR A 538 20.23 -3.86 -2.66
CA THR A 538 21.24 -3.33 -1.73
C THR A 538 21.41 -1.81 -1.77
N SER A 539 20.69 -1.09 -2.65
CA SER A 539 21.04 0.29 -2.97
C SER A 539 20.29 1.39 -2.19
N LEU A 540 19.21 1.05 -1.49
CA LEU A 540 18.46 2.05 -0.72
C LEU A 540 18.28 1.61 0.73
N GLY A 541 18.92 2.32 1.67
CA GLY A 541 18.63 2.19 3.10
C GLY A 541 17.18 2.58 3.40
N TYR A 542 16.56 1.96 4.40
CA TYR A 542 15.37 2.52 5.02
C TYR A 542 15.78 3.89 5.56
N GLY A 543 15.38 4.97 4.93
CA GLY A 543 15.62 6.37 5.25
C GLY A 543 16.61 6.76 6.37
N ALA A 544 16.80 8.04 6.59
CA ALA A 544 17.67 8.53 7.66
C ALA A 544 17.13 8.29 9.08
N ALA A 545 15.88 7.84 9.22
CA ALA A 545 15.22 7.57 10.50
C ALA A 545 15.07 6.07 10.75
N SER A 546 15.03 5.66 12.01
CA SER A 546 14.70 4.29 12.40
C SER A 546 13.29 3.95 11.95
N THR A 547 13.12 2.79 11.32
CA THR A 547 11.83 2.32 10.83
C THR A 547 11.39 1.10 11.62
N GLN A 548 10.16 1.13 12.10
CA GLN A 548 9.53 0.01 12.81
C GLN A 548 8.81 -0.90 11.82
N HIS A 549 9.04 -2.19 11.97
CA HIS A 549 8.38 -3.27 11.22
C HIS A 549 7.70 -4.18 12.21
N ARG A 550 6.38 -4.23 12.20
CA ARG A 550 5.61 -4.91 13.24
C ARG A 550 4.65 -5.94 12.66
N ILE A 551 4.50 -7.03 13.38
CA ILE A 551 3.39 -7.95 13.19
C ILE A 551 2.60 -8.07 14.50
N PHE A 552 1.30 -7.88 14.39
CA PHE A 552 0.34 -8.01 15.48
C PHE A 552 -0.38 -9.34 15.32
N PHE A 553 -0.26 -10.19 16.29
CA PHE A 553 -1.02 -11.43 16.32
C PHE A 553 -2.44 -11.19 16.81
N SER A 554 -3.34 -12.07 16.48
CA SER A 554 -4.69 -12.05 17.05
C SER A 554 -4.64 -12.26 18.55
N GLU A 555 -5.62 -11.73 19.27
CA GLU A 555 -5.84 -12.17 20.66
C GLU A 555 -5.98 -13.67 20.67
N THR A 556 -5.07 -14.33 21.37
CA THR A 556 -4.95 -15.75 21.27
C THR A 556 -5.15 -16.39 22.65
N PRO A 557 -5.90 -17.47 22.74
CA PRO A 557 -5.86 -18.27 23.94
C PRO A 557 -4.49 -18.92 24.03
N PHE A 558 -4.00 -19.05 25.23
CA PHE A 558 -2.97 -20.02 25.52
C PHE A 558 -3.62 -21.42 25.59
N TYR A 559 -2.86 -22.41 25.23
CA TYR A 559 -3.33 -23.78 25.21
C TYR A 559 -2.68 -24.60 26.32
N ARG A 560 -3.46 -25.43 26.99
CA ARG A 560 -2.98 -26.46 27.90
C ARG A 560 -2.21 -27.53 27.10
N LYS A 561 -1.43 -28.32 27.77
CA LYS A 561 -0.68 -29.44 27.15
C LYS A 561 -1.59 -30.45 26.43
N ASN A 562 -2.83 -30.56 26.85
CA ASN A 562 -3.85 -31.39 26.18
C ASN A 562 -4.53 -30.72 24.97
N GLY A 563 -4.13 -29.51 24.60
CA GLY A 563 -4.71 -28.78 23.49
C GLY A 563 -5.95 -27.94 23.82
N GLU A 564 -6.38 -27.90 25.09
CA GLU A 564 -7.54 -27.12 25.51
C GLU A 564 -7.20 -25.63 25.57
N PRO A 565 -7.99 -24.74 24.91
CA PRO A 565 -7.77 -23.31 24.96
C PRO A 565 -8.19 -22.70 26.30
N VAL A 566 -7.41 -21.74 26.78
CA VAL A 566 -7.65 -21.05 28.05
C VAL A 566 -7.86 -19.56 27.78
N TRP A 567 -9.11 -19.13 27.69
CA TRP A 567 -9.50 -17.74 27.41
C TRP A 567 -9.66 -16.88 28.66
N ASP A 568 -10.38 -17.40 29.63
CA ASP A 568 -10.98 -16.69 30.74
C ASP A 568 -10.21 -16.86 32.06
N ARG A 569 -8.95 -17.27 32.00
CA ARG A 569 -8.09 -17.48 33.17
C ARG A 569 -7.01 -16.42 33.25
N LEU A 570 -6.75 -15.91 34.44
CA LEU A 570 -5.61 -15.06 34.70
C LEU A 570 -4.31 -15.83 34.48
N LYS A 571 -3.39 -15.26 33.74
CA LYS A 571 -2.10 -15.86 33.39
C LYS A 571 -0.97 -14.93 33.77
N THR A 572 0.14 -15.52 34.21
CA THR A 572 1.41 -14.79 34.33
C THR A 572 2.29 -15.16 33.15
N LEU A 573 2.65 -14.17 32.37
CA LEU A 573 3.56 -14.33 31.23
C LEU A 573 4.96 -14.72 31.77
N ARG A 574 5.62 -15.68 31.14
CA ARG A 574 6.92 -16.17 31.57
C ARG A 574 8.02 -15.93 30.57
N VAL A 575 7.84 -16.35 29.36
CA VAL A 575 8.90 -16.30 28.35
C VAL A 575 8.33 -16.17 26.95
N CYS A 576 9.03 -15.38 26.11
CA CYS A 576 8.93 -15.42 24.66
C CYS A 576 10.09 -16.23 24.09
N LYS A 577 9.80 -17.12 23.15
CA LYS A 577 10.79 -17.92 22.43
C LYS A 577 10.68 -17.61 20.94
N VAL A 578 11.81 -17.32 20.33
CA VAL A 578 11.88 -16.95 18.92
C VAL A 578 12.99 -17.72 18.23
N LEU A 579 12.70 -18.28 17.07
CA LEU A 579 13.71 -18.73 16.13
C LEU A 579 13.79 -17.73 14.99
N ALA A 580 14.94 -17.06 14.84
CA ALA A 580 15.12 -16.04 13.85
C ALA A 580 16.48 -16.15 13.15
N ARG A 581 16.61 -15.50 11.98
CA ARG A 581 17.83 -15.35 11.20
C ARG A 581 18.04 -13.89 10.85
N GLY A 582 19.26 -13.50 10.49
CA GLY A 582 19.56 -12.17 9.96
C GLY A 582 19.36 -11.02 10.95
N LEU A 583 19.17 -11.29 12.25
CA LEU A 583 19.10 -10.24 13.26
C LEU A 583 20.48 -9.68 13.55
N GLY A 584 20.53 -8.41 13.93
CA GLY A 584 21.78 -7.71 14.28
C GLY A 584 21.52 -6.46 15.13
N ALA A 585 22.58 -5.79 15.54
CA ALA A 585 22.46 -4.55 16.31
C ALA A 585 21.73 -3.42 15.56
N THR A 586 21.77 -3.45 14.21
CA THR A 586 21.09 -2.49 13.34
C THR A 586 19.65 -2.90 12.98
N ALA A 587 19.26 -4.12 13.32
CA ALA A 587 17.91 -4.65 13.12
C ALA A 587 17.57 -5.64 14.26
N PRO A 588 17.46 -5.17 15.51
CA PRO A 588 17.05 -6.01 16.64
C PRO A 588 15.58 -6.37 16.56
N LEU A 589 15.24 -7.55 17.06
CA LEU A 589 13.86 -7.99 17.23
C LEU A 589 13.42 -7.77 18.68
N LEU A 590 12.38 -6.98 18.87
CA LEU A 590 11.72 -6.79 20.15
C LEU A 590 10.50 -7.70 20.27
N CYS A 591 10.42 -8.43 21.36
CA CYS A 591 9.21 -9.13 21.76
C CYS A 591 8.35 -8.20 22.59
N GLN A 592 7.13 -7.97 22.13
CA GLN A 592 6.19 -7.05 22.77
C GLN A 592 4.84 -7.74 22.99
N VAL A 593 4.02 -7.18 23.84
CA VAL A 593 2.68 -7.68 24.11
C VAL A 593 1.71 -6.53 24.38
N MET A 594 0.49 -6.71 23.96
CA MET A 594 -0.66 -5.92 24.40
C MET A 594 -1.49 -6.80 25.33
N ARG A 595 -1.63 -6.40 26.59
CA ARG A 595 -2.37 -7.15 27.60
C ARG A 595 -3.77 -6.54 27.78
N ASP A 596 -4.78 -7.39 27.73
CA ASP A 596 -6.19 -7.00 27.98
C ASP A 596 -6.64 -5.75 27.22
N GLY A 597 -6.16 -5.62 25.95
CA GLY A 597 -6.44 -4.46 25.12
C GLY A 597 -5.65 -3.19 25.47
N GLY A 598 -4.67 -3.25 26.36
CA GLY A 598 -3.82 -2.14 26.79
C GLY A 598 -2.78 -1.70 25.73
N ALA A 599 -1.84 -0.85 26.15
CA ALA A 599 -0.76 -0.36 25.31
C ALA A 599 0.24 -1.48 24.96
N ILE A 600 1.06 -1.25 23.93
CA ILE A 600 2.18 -2.15 23.58
C ILE A 600 3.25 -2.02 24.67
N GLU A 601 3.65 -3.16 25.23
CA GLU A 601 4.68 -3.24 26.24
C GLU A 601 5.83 -4.10 25.73
N THR A 602 7.07 -3.62 25.87
CA THR A 602 8.27 -4.37 25.50
C THR A 602 8.66 -5.34 26.62
N VAL A 603 9.14 -6.51 26.23
CA VAL A 603 9.48 -7.60 27.15
C VAL A 603 10.96 -7.98 27.09
N PRO A 604 11.66 -7.92 28.18
CA PRO A 604 11.38 -7.13 29.39
C PRO A 604 11.46 -5.61 29.10
N SER A 605 10.88 -4.81 29.99
CA SER A 605 10.97 -3.35 29.85
C SER A 605 12.44 -2.89 29.77
N GLY A 606 12.76 -2.07 28.74
CA GLY A 606 14.12 -1.59 28.49
C GLY A 606 15.03 -2.58 27.77
N ASP A 607 14.52 -3.69 27.25
CA ASP A 607 15.32 -4.65 26.46
C ASP A 607 15.79 -4.03 25.14
N ALA A 608 17.05 -4.22 24.83
CA ALA A 608 17.66 -3.82 23.56
C ALA A 608 17.24 -4.72 22.37
N GLY A 609 16.47 -5.78 22.62
CA GLY A 609 16.02 -6.73 21.62
C GLY A 609 16.98 -7.91 21.40
N ILE A 610 16.54 -8.82 20.55
CA ILE A 610 17.31 -9.99 20.12
C ILE A 610 18.15 -9.56 18.91
N THR A 611 19.46 -9.66 19.02
CA THR A 611 20.44 -9.26 18.00
C THR A 611 21.18 -10.44 17.38
N ALA A 612 20.96 -11.65 17.88
CA ALA A 612 21.62 -12.86 17.40
C ALA A 612 20.66 -13.75 16.60
N ALA A 613 21.20 -14.36 15.54
CA ALA A 613 20.49 -15.40 14.81
C ALA A 613 20.39 -16.71 15.64
N GLY A 614 19.38 -17.50 15.40
CA GLY A 614 19.13 -18.77 16.05
C GLY A 614 17.95 -18.74 17.01
N TYR A 615 17.93 -19.68 17.92
CA TYR A 615 16.92 -19.77 18.95
C TYR A 615 17.25 -18.84 20.12
N SER A 616 16.29 -18.01 20.50
CA SER A 616 16.44 -17.04 21.58
C SER A 616 15.23 -17.10 22.51
N GLU A 617 15.49 -16.93 23.80
CA GLU A 617 14.46 -16.83 24.85
C GLU A 617 14.56 -15.46 25.54
N LYS A 618 13.41 -14.82 25.75
CA LYS A 618 13.28 -13.59 26.53
C LYS A 618 12.31 -13.82 27.66
N ALA A 619 12.83 -13.78 28.87
CA ALA A 619 12.03 -13.97 30.07
C ALA A 619 11.30 -12.66 30.45
N TRP A 620 10.04 -12.79 30.88
CA TRP A 620 9.36 -11.72 31.59
C TRP A 620 10.00 -11.58 32.98
N VAL A 621 10.39 -10.37 33.34
CA VAL A 621 10.90 -10.11 34.69
C VAL A 621 9.70 -10.03 35.63
N SER A 622 9.63 -10.95 36.58
CA SER A 622 8.57 -10.96 37.58
C SER A 622 8.62 -9.70 38.45
N GLY A 623 7.49 -9.07 38.65
CA GLY A 623 7.38 -8.02 39.67
C GLY A 623 6.46 -6.84 39.38
N THR A 624 6.21 -6.50 38.15
CA THR A 624 5.26 -5.43 37.81
C THR A 624 4.58 -5.76 36.48
N ASN A 625 3.29 -6.10 36.56
CA ASN A 625 2.43 -6.20 35.39
C ASN A 625 2.75 -7.34 34.40
N ASP A 626 3.02 -8.53 34.90
CA ASP A 626 3.22 -9.73 34.10
C ASP A 626 1.94 -10.59 33.93
N THR A 627 0.83 -10.14 34.50
CA THR A 627 -0.45 -10.86 34.46
C THR A 627 -1.41 -10.30 33.42
N CYS A 628 -2.16 -11.18 32.77
CA CYS A 628 -3.21 -10.84 31.81
C CYS A 628 -4.25 -11.97 31.69
N TYR A 629 -5.43 -11.61 31.25
CA TYR A 629 -6.44 -12.58 30.79
C TYR A 629 -6.25 -12.88 29.31
N LEU A 630 -6.02 -11.86 28.53
CA LEU A 630 -5.79 -11.94 27.09
C LEU A 630 -4.44 -11.32 26.75
N ALA A 631 -3.72 -11.96 25.87
CA ALA A 631 -2.46 -11.44 25.34
C ALA A 631 -2.54 -11.37 23.82
N ARG A 632 -2.14 -10.23 23.28
CA ARG A 632 -1.88 -10.04 21.87
C ARG A 632 -0.38 -9.83 21.71
N PRO A 633 0.36 -10.82 21.24
CA PRO A 633 1.77 -10.62 20.97
C PRO A 633 2.00 -9.64 19.83
N VAL A 634 3.14 -8.95 19.91
CA VAL A 634 3.64 -8.07 18.85
C VAL A 634 5.13 -8.35 18.69
N LEU A 635 5.55 -8.62 17.48
CA LEU A 635 6.98 -8.70 17.15
C LEU A 635 7.35 -7.45 16.37
N ASP A 636 8.38 -6.75 16.81
CA ASP A 636 8.86 -5.50 16.23
C ASP A 636 10.33 -5.63 15.85
N ILE A 637 10.62 -5.51 14.56
CA ILE A 637 11.99 -5.35 14.05
C ILE A 637 12.19 -3.88 13.79
N THR A 638 13.03 -3.24 14.59
CA THR A 638 13.36 -1.82 14.40
C THR A 638 14.67 -1.70 13.64
N THR A 639 14.60 -1.27 12.38
CA THR A 639 15.81 -0.99 11.60
C THR A 639 16.35 0.40 11.95
N THR A 640 17.64 0.49 12.24
CA THR A 640 18.31 1.78 12.51
C THR A 640 18.58 2.55 11.23
N ALA A 641 18.86 3.85 11.37
CA ALA A 641 19.30 4.68 10.26
C ALA A 641 20.50 4.06 9.53
N GLY A 642 20.43 3.97 8.22
CA GLY A 642 21.50 3.39 7.40
C GLY A 642 21.52 1.85 7.36
N TYR A 643 20.52 1.16 7.92
CA TYR A 643 20.38 -0.28 7.71
C TYR A 643 20.25 -0.58 6.21
N THR A 644 21.21 -1.32 5.69
CA THR A 644 21.22 -1.78 4.30
C THR A 644 20.95 -3.28 4.30
N PRO A 645 19.75 -3.73 3.91
CA PRO A 645 19.47 -5.15 3.82
C PRO A 645 20.29 -5.80 2.72
N ALA A 646 20.67 -7.04 2.96
CA ALA A 646 21.18 -7.93 1.94
C ALA A 646 20.31 -9.20 1.98
N ALA A 647 19.86 -9.68 0.85
CA ALA A 647 18.90 -10.78 0.76
C ALA A 647 19.28 -12.03 1.58
N ALA A 648 20.59 -12.27 1.75
CA ALA A 648 21.10 -13.37 2.56
C ALA A 648 21.10 -13.10 4.07
N THR A 649 20.99 -11.84 4.51
CA THR A 649 21.13 -11.42 5.90
C THR A 649 19.94 -10.63 6.42
N ASP A 650 18.87 -10.53 5.65
CA ASP A 650 17.65 -9.85 6.09
C ASP A 650 17.01 -10.58 7.27
N PRO A 651 16.47 -9.85 8.25
CA PRO A 651 15.74 -10.43 9.36
C PRO A 651 14.61 -11.34 8.91
N GLN A 652 14.59 -12.53 9.45
CA GLN A 652 13.57 -13.55 9.21
C GLN A 652 13.16 -14.18 10.53
N ILE A 653 11.87 -14.30 10.77
CA ILE A 653 11.29 -14.99 11.92
C ILE A 653 10.68 -16.30 11.43
N LEU A 654 11.10 -17.40 11.99
CA LEU A 654 10.72 -18.76 11.58
C LEU A 654 9.80 -19.44 12.59
N HIS A 655 9.84 -19.01 13.85
CA HIS A 655 9.02 -19.56 14.91
C HIS A 655 8.86 -18.51 16.02
N PHE A 656 7.69 -18.48 16.61
CA PHE A 656 7.40 -17.68 17.78
C PHE A 656 6.51 -18.46 18.75
N GLU A 657 6.87 -18.43 20.03
CA GLU A 657 6.11 -19.06 21.11
C GLU A 657 6.05 -18.12 22.30
N MET A 658 4.89 -17.99 22.91
CA MET A 658 4.71 -17.38 24.22
C MET A 658 4.34 -18.45 25.23
N GLN A 659 4.93 -18.37 26.41
CA GLN A 659 4.62 -19.22 27.53
C GLN A 659 4.09 -18.38 28.69
N ALA A 660 3.06 -18.87 29.32
CA ALA A 660 2.48 -18.30 30.52
C ALA A 660 2.14 -19.43 31.51
N VAL A 661 1.97 -19.03 32.72
CA VAL A 661 1.52 -19.96 33.81
C VAL A 661 0.15 -19.47 34.24
N LEU A 662 -0.80 -20.41 34.37
CA LEU A 662 -2.10 -20.09 34.93
C LEU A 662 -1.92 -19.65 36.38
N GLN A 663 -2.59 -18.58 36.77
CA GLN A 663 -2.62 -18.17 38.15
C GLN A 663 -3.64 -19.03 38.91
N ASN A 664 -3.15 -19.75 39.86
CA ASN A 664 -3.97 -20.50 40.81
C ASN A 664 -3.94 -19.82 42.16
N VAL A 665 -5.01 -19.94 42.88
CA VAL A 665 -5.07 -19.58 44.31
C VAL A 665 -5.27 -20.84 45.09
N ARG A 666 -4.51 -20.95 46.16
CA ARG A 666 -4.69 -21.98 47.14
C ARG A 666 -5.08 -21.34 48.45
N PHE A 667 -6.08 -21.85 49.08
CA PHE A 667 -6.54 -21.35 50.34
C PHE A 667 -6.95 -22.45 51.26
N ILE A 668 -6.72 -22.23 52.51
CA ILE A 668 -7.15 -23.16 53.59
C ILE A 668 -8.28 -22.48 54.34
N VAL A 669 -9.40 -23.14 54.41
CA VAL A 669 -10.59 -22.67 55.12
C VAL A 669 -10.65 -23.35 56.50
N ASP A 670 -10.75 -22.53 57.53
CA ASP A 670 -11.05 -23.01 58.87
C ASP A 670 -12.53 -23.40 58.94
N GLY A 671 -12.79 -24.68 58.99
CA GLY A 671 -14.14 -25.25 59.05
C GLY A 671 -14.73 -25.30 60.47
N GLY A 672 -13.95 -24.94 61.49
CA GLY A 672 -14.35 -25.05 62.87
C GLY A 672 -14.12 -23.81 63.69
N LEU A 673 -15.06 -22.90 63.65
CA LEU A 673 -14.98 -21.64 64.43
C LEU A 673 -15.19 -21.79 65.92
N THR A 674 -15.79 -22.88 66.39
CA THR A 674 -16.00 -23.20 67.81
C THR A 674 -15.97 -24.69 68.06
N GLU A 675 -15.49 -25.14 69.26
CA GLU A 675 -15.42 -26.52 69.62
C GLU A 675 -16.77 -27.30 69.59
N ALA A 676 -17.92 -26.55 69.59
CA ALA A 676 -19.24 -27.15 69.57
C ALA A 676 -19.79 -27.47 68.16
N LYS A 677 -19.14 -26.98 67.10
CA LYS A 677 -19.60 -27.18 65.72
C LYS A 677 -18.65 -28.00 64.85
N GLY A 678 -17.44 -28.14 65.24
CA GLY A 678 -16.30 -28.90 64.68
C GLY A 678 -16.52 -29.58 63.35
N TYR A 679 -16.47 -30.91 63.36
CA TYR A 679 -16.46 -31.75 62.17
C TYR A 679 -17.71 -31.63 61.29
N ALA A 680 -18.90 -31.47 61.88
CA ALA A 680 -20.14 -31.36 61.08
C ALA A 680 -20.18 -30.10 60.22
N ASP A 681 -19.74 -28.97 60.77
CA ASP A 681 -19.68 -27.71 60.05
C ASP A 681 -18.56 -27.69 58.98
N ALA A 682 -17.38 -28.23 59.32
CA ALA A 682 -16.28 -28.39 58.39
C ALA A 682 -16.69 -29.31 57.22
N LYS A 683 -17.39 -30.38 57.48
CA LYS A 683 -17.94 -31.25 56.46
C LYS A 683 -19.00 -30.53 55.60
N ALA A 684 -19.89 -29.75 56.20
CA ALA A 684 -20.90 -28.99 55.47
C ALA A 684 -20.26 -27.94 54.55
N ILE A 685 -19.20 -27.27 55.01
CA ILE A 685 -18.43 -26.31 54.19
C ILE A 685 -17.75 -27.07 53.05
N ARG A 686 -17.10 -28.17 53.31
CA ARG A 686 -16.47 -29.02 52.30
C ARG A 686 -17.47 -29.48 51.25
N ASP A 687 -18.62 -30.01 51.66
CA ASP A 687 -19.66 -30.48 50.73
C ASP A 687 -20.28 -29.34 49.90
N ASN A 688 -20.34 -28.11 50.42
CA ASN A 688 -20.76 -26.95 49.70
C ASN A 688 -19.70 -26.50 48.69
N LEU A 689 -18.42 -26.49 49.05
CA LEU A 689 -17.32 -26.16 48.13
C LEU A 689 -17.20 -27.21 47.02
N GLU A 690 -17.39 -28.52 47.36
CA GLU A 690 -17.38 -29.59 46.36
C GLU A 690 -18.54 -29.47 45.36
N LYS A 691 -19.72 -28.98 45.77
CA LYS A 691 -20.83 -28.66 44.86
C LYS A 691 -20.52 -27.54 43.92
N LEU A 692 -19.63 -26.62 44.32
CA LEU A 692 -19.19 -25.50 43.50
C LEU A 692 -17.96 -25.85 42.63
N ARG A 693 -17.41 -27.02 42.80
CA ARG A 693 -16.25 -27.50 42.03
C ARG A 693 -16.58 -27.55 40.56
N GLY A 694 -15.73 -26.94 39.74
CA GLY A 694 -15.90 -26.80 38.31
C GLY A 694 -16.92 -25.71 37.89
N ALA A 695 -17.67 -25.13 38.81
CA ALA A 695 -18.56 -24.02 38.49
C ALA A 695 -17.77 -22.73 38.38
N ALA A 696 -17.85 -22.09 37.21
CA ALA A 696 -17.20 -20.79 36.96
C ALA A 696 -17.87 -19.65 37.73
N GLY A 697 -17.12 -18.59 37.99
CA GLY A 697 -17.66 -17.34 38.53
C GLY A 697 -17.90 -17.32 40.03
N GLN A 698 -17.24 -18.19 40.77
CA GLN A 698 -17.28 -18.14 42.24
C GLN A 698 -16.48 -16.90 42.72
N THR A 699 -16.99 -16.22 43.72
CA THR A 699 -16.36 -15.01 44.24
C THR A 699 -15.65 -15.31 45.57
N LEU A 700 -14.35 -15.03 45.62
CA LEU A 700 -13.54 -15.05 46.84
C LEU A 700 -13.07 -13.62 47.15
N LEU A 701 -12.95 -13.32 48.44
CA LEU A 701 -12.23 -12.11 48.89
C LEU A 701 -10.82 -12.55 49.32
N ASP A 702 -9.82 -11.90 48.76
CA ASP A 702 -8.45 -12.09 49.22
C ASP A 702 -8.23 -11.41 50.59
N PRO A 703 -7.12 -11.65 51.26
CA PRO A 703 -6.84 -11.04 52.54
C PRO A 703 -6.78 -9.52 52.55
N GLU A 704 -6.49 -8.91 51.39
CA GLU A 704 -6.40 -7.48 51.19
C GLU A 704 -7.75 -6.84 50.88
N GLY A 705 -8.79 -7.66 50.78
CA GLY A 705 -10.16 -7.21 50.49
C GLY A 705 -10.53 -7.09 49.02
N ALA A 706 -9.62 -7.49 48.10
CA ALA A 706 -9.92 -7.56 46.69
C ALA A 706 -10.84 -8.75 46.37
N THR A 707 -11.76 -8.54 45.46
CA THR A 707 -12.68 -9.59 45.01
C THR A 707 -12.05 -10.37 43.85
N LEU A 708 -11.87 -11.68 44.05
CA LEU A 708 -11.38 -12.58 43.00
C LEU A 708 -12.55 -13.43 42.50
N THR A 709 -12.69 -13.53 41.20
CA THR A 709 -13.59 -14.49 40.57
C THR A 709 -12.81 -15.77 40.27
N VAL A 710 -13.28 -16.89 40.73
CA VAL A 710 -12.52 -18.17 40.67
C VAL A 710 -13.39 -19.33 40.23
N THR A 711 -12.74 -20.36 39.71
CA THR A 711 -13.30 -21.72 39.58
C THR A 711 -12.59 -22.65 40.57
N ILE A 712 -13.30 -23.27 41.49
CA ILE A 712 -12.74 -24.22 42.43
C ILE A 712 -12.39 -25.50 41.68
N THR A 713 -11.12 -25.87 41.70
CA THR A 713 -10.61 -27.05 40.99
C THR A 713 -10.45 -28.27 41.87
N LYS A 714 -10.16 -28.07 43.15
CA LYS A 714 -9.96 -29.13 44.10
C LYS A 714 -10.40 -28.72 45.50
N VAL A 715 -11.02 -29.64 46.19
CA VAL A 715 -11.40 -29.53 47.61
C VAL A 715 -10.86 -30.79 48.32
N SER A 716 -10.07 -30.61 49.38
CA SER A 716 -9.55 -31.74 50.13
C SER A 716 -10.59 -32.26 51.11
N ASP A 717 -10.35 -33.44 51.66
CA ASP A 717 -11.09 -33.91 52.79
C ASP A 717 -10.74 -33.10 54.06
N VAL A 718 -11.69 -33.09 55.00
CA VAL A 718 -11.51 -32.41 56.29
C VAL A 718 -10.35 -33.03 57.04
N LYS A 719 -9.35 -32.24 57.36
CA LYS A 719 -8.21 -32.60 58.16
C LYS A 719 -8.38 -32.04 59.58
N THR A 720 -7.90 -32.79 60.57
CA THR A 720 -7.86 -32.30 61.94
C THR A 720 -6.42 -32.03 62.34
N GLU A 721 -6.20 -30.88 62.92
CA GLU A 721 -4.92 -30.49 63.46
C GLU A 721 -5.07 -30.00 64.89
N LEU A 722 -4.19 -30.43 65.79
CA LEU A 722 -4.21 -29.98 67.18
C LEU A 722 -3.19 -28.85 67.34
N VAL A 723 -3.71 -27.63 67.50
CA VAL A 723 -2.87 -26.45 67.68
C VAL A 723 -3.19 -25.83 69.05
N ASN A 724 -2.21 -25.70 69.89
CA ASN A 724 -2.34 -25.12 71.24
C ASN A 724 -3.51 -25.73 72.10
N GLY A 725 -3.68 -27.01 71.97
CA GLY A 725 -4.74 -27.75 72.77
C GLY A 725 -6.16 -27.60 72.17
N LYS A 726 -6.31 -26.92 71.00
CA LYS A 726 -7.57 -26.85 70.30
C LYS A 726 -7.53 -27.65 69.00
N THR A 727 -8.62 -28.31 68.71
CA THR A 727 -8.78 -29.07 67.48
C THR A 727 -9.25 -28.11 66.40
N LEU A 728 -8.46 -27.94 65.34
CA LEU A 728 -8.82 -27.19 64.13
C LEU A 728 -9.27 -28.19 63.05
N TRP A 729 -10.33 -27.80 62.34
CA TRP A 729 -10.87 -28.53 61.19
C TRP A 729 -10.52 -27.77 59.94
N LEU A 730 -9.60 -28.30 59.15
CA LEU A 730 -9.00 -27.60 58.00
C LEU A 730 -9.46 -28.21 56.69
N LEU A 731 -9.74 -27.35 55.72
CA LEU A 731 -10.02 -27.66 54.33
C LEU A 731 -8.99 -26.98 53.43
N ASP A 732 -8.35 -27.77 52.61
CA ASP A 732 -7.40 -27.27 51.62
C ASP A 732 -8.11 -27.22 50.26
N CYS A 733 -8.17 -26.02 49.67
CA CYS A 733 -8.86 -25.78 48.41
C CYS A 733 -7.93 -25.15 47.41
N GLU A 734 -8.01 -25.62 46.20
CA GLU A 734 -7.33 -25.01 45.03
C GLU A 734 -8.38 -24.46 44.10
N ALA A 735 -8.11 -23.26 43.55
CA ALA A 735 -8.99 -22.64 42.57
C ALA A 735 -8.17 -21.86 41.54
N GLU A 736 -8.69 -21.83 40.35
CA GLU A 736 -8.13 -21.01 39.25
C GLU A 736 -8.82 -19.64 39.26
N VAL A 737 -8.04 -18.56 39.07
CA VAL A 737 -8.58 -17.21 39.00
C VAL A 737 -9.16 -16.97 37.60
N ASN A 738 -10.41 -16.56 37.58
CA ASN A 738 -11.16 -16.21 36.35
C ASN A 738 -11.18 -14.70 36.12
N THR A 739 -11.68 -14.30 34.98
CA THR A 739 -11.97 -12.91 34.61
C THR A 739 -13.09 -12.29 35.46
#